data_246f4a70b4216615bf949db2c27f0d34
#
_entry.id   246f4a70b4216615bf949db2c27f0d34
#
_cell.length_a   1.000
_cell.length_b   1.000
_cell.length_c   1.000
_cell.angle_alpha   90.00
_cell.angle_beta   90.00
_cell.angle_gamma   90.00
#
_symmetry.space_group_name_H-M   'P 1'
#
loop_
_entity.id
_entity.type
_entity.pdbx_description
1 polymer ?
#
loop_
_entity_poly.entity_id
_entity_poly.type
_entity_poly.pdbx_seq_one_letter_code
_entity_poly.pdbx_strand_id
1 'polypeptide(L)'
;MAEATAITLSQSPQQQQQLLEPEPQDGAPEDWESDVFMSGSHCTDLACRQNEQRKQGLFCDMTLVFGGGGREFSAHRSVLAAATDYFAPLLSGQFEESRSGRVDMKWSSEPGPDMETVEAVIQYMYTGQIRVCTGNVHDVLELSDRFLLLRLKEFCGEFLKKNLSLSNCVAIHSLAHMYTLTQLALKSADMIRRNFFRVIQDDEFYTLPFHLVRDWLSDPEITVDSEEILFEAILKWVQKNEEREKYFEDLFRLLRLSQMKPTYLTWHVKPERLVAGNETCLKLVAEAVEGHALRSENLQVGHLQPPANHIATYPRFGQNMDVIMVIGGVSEGGDYLSECVGYFINEDRWVNLPHIHNHLDGHAVTTTDSYVYVAGSMEPGFAKTVERYNPNRNLWEQVCNLMTRKHSFGLMCAKCNLYSIGGHGNFSPGFKDVTVYDPEQDKWQVLESAPKILRDVKAICVEDRFIYITARTPVDSDNEDGLRTITCRYDIESSRWLDTDSLPLLDNYCAFQMSVSCTNFYNTASCCPKSYSISVDEAQSKISRHIPNEILESLPPEVLSIEGAAICYYKDDVFIIGGWKNSDDIDKQYRKEAYRYCAERRRWMLLPPMPQPRCRATACHVRIPFRYLHGSQKYPMPPNLMWQKDRIRQMQEIHRQTVRRLPRSQIEC
;
A
#
# COMPACT_ATOMS: atom_id res chain seq x y z
N MET A 1 -33.97 -24.41 22.57
CA MET A 1 -32.95 -25.46 22.65
C MET A 1 -31.71 -24.88 21.99
N ALA A 2 -30.78 -24.48 22.80
CA ALA A 2 -29.52 -23.85 22.39
C ALA A 2 -28.42 -24.89 22.61
N GLU A 3 -27.69 -25.23 21.57
CA GLU A 3 -26.44 -25.98 21.69
C GLU A 3 -25.27 -25.02 21.44
N ALA A 4 -24.52 -24.79 22.48
CA ALA A 4 -23.27 -24.06 22.46
C ALA A 4 -22.13 -25.03 22.12
N THR A 5 -21.47 -24.82 21.01
CA THR A 5 -20.27 -25.57 20.63
C THR A 5 -19.04 -24.89 21.22
N ALA A 6 -18.39 -25.54 22.16
CA ALA A 6 -17.15 -25.14 22.78
C ALA A 6 -15.98 -25.40 21.81
N ILE A 7 -15.18 -24.38 21.54
CA ILE A 7 -13.91 -24.50 20.80
C ILE A 7 -12.82 -24.85 21.80
N THR A 8 -12.28 -26.05 21.68
CA THR A 8 -11.13 -26.55 22.44
C THR A 8 -9.84 -25.98 21.85
N LEU A 9 -9.15 -25.13 22.61
CA LEU A 9 -7.79 -24.73 22.34
C LEU A 9 -6.82 -25.87 22.76
N SER A 10 -6.04 -26.38 21.83
CA SER A 10 -4.97 -27.35 22.05
C SER A 10 -3.81 -26.68 22.80
N GLN A 11 -3.56 -27.08 24.02
CA GLN A 11 -2.36 -26.77 24.78
C GLN A 11 -1.26 -27.79 24.45
N SER A 12 -0.04 -27.27 24.20
CA SER A 12 1.17 -28.06 24.06
C SER A 12 1.61 -28.72 25.39
N PRO A 13 2.24 -29.89 25.39
CA PRO A 13 2.57 -30.59 26.61
C PRO A 13 3.80 -29.97 27.29
N GLN A 14 3.59 -29.46 28.49
CA GLN A 14 4.68 -29.19 29.41
C GLN A 14 5.17 -30.50 30.05
N GLN A 15 6.46 -30.69 30.07
CA GLN A 15 7.14 -31.80 30.70
C GLN A 15 6.84 -31.82 32.21
N GLN A 16 6.13 -32.84 32.66
CA GLN A 16 6.03 -33.20 34.07
C GLN A 16 7.36 -33.82 34.50
N GLN A 17 8.11 -33.11 35.34
CA GLN A 17 9.13 -33.74 36.16
C GLN A 17 8.43 -34.59 37.24
N GLN A 18 8.53 -35.88 37.12
CA GLN A 18 8.16 -36.80 38.20
C GLN A 18 9.13 -36.60 39.36
N LEU A 19 8.67 -35.98 40.44
CA LEU A 19 9.28 -36.09 41.74
C LEU A 19 8.95 -37.50 42.29
N LEU A 20 10.01 -38.27 42.53
CA LEU A 20 9.92 -39.56 43.25
C LEU A 20 9.42 -39.29 44.66
N GLU A 21 8.25 -39.83 44.97
CA GLU A 21 7.74 -39.86 46.33
C GLU A 21 8.64 -40.83 47.18
N PRO A 22 9.06 -40.46 48.42
CA PRO A 22 9.73 -41.40 49.31
C PRO A 22 8.68 -42.35 49.93
N GLU A 23 9.04 -43.64 50.03
CA GLU A 23 8.19 -44.65 50.65
C GLU A 23 7.88 -44.27 52.11
N PRO A 24 6.68 -44.58 52.64
CA PRO A 24 6.31 -44.26 54.03
C PRO A 24 7.07 -45.09 55.02
N GLN A 25 7.85 -44.43 55.88
CA GLN A 25 8.40 -45.04 57.11
C GLN A 25 7.33 -45.05 58.18
N ASP A 26 6.95 -46.27 58.63
CA ASP A 26 6.08 -46.49 59.78
C ASP A 26 6.56 -45.79 61.04
N GLY A 27 5.76 -44.90 61.60
CA GLY A 27 5.90 -44.49 63.02
C GLY A 27 6.24 -43.04 63.33
N ALA A 28 5.76 -42.05 62.53
CA ALA A 28 5.73 -40.64 62.95
C ALA A 28 4.27 -40.20 63.28
N PRO A 29 4.02 -39.27 64.23
CA PRO A 29 2.66 -38.76 64.47
C PRO A 29 2.14 -38.06 63.21
N GLU A 30 0.84 -38.23 62.94
CA GLU A 30 0.13 -37.62 61.78
C GLU A 30 0.41 -36.12 61.74
N ASP A 31 1.43 -35.71 60.96
CA ASP A 31 1.59 -34.34 60.54
C ASP A 31 0.43 -34.04 59.58
N TRP A 32 -0.44 -33.15 60.00
CA TRP A 32 -1.51 -32.62 59.19
C TRP A 32 -0.92 -32.03 57.94
N GLU A 33 -1.28 -32.56 56.76
CA GLU A 33 -0.87 -31.98 55.46
C GLU A 33 -1.34 -30.54 55.42
N SER A 34 -0.42 -29.59 55.19
CA SER A 34 -0.74 -28.18 55.09
C SER A 34 -1.21 -27.84 53.68
N ASP A 35 -2.48 -27.53 53.50
CA ASP A 35 -3.01 -27.04 52.26
C ASP A 35 -2.85 -25.52 52.13
N VAL A 36 -2.40 -25.05 50.95
CA VAL A 36 -2.31 -23.63 50.62
C VAL A 36 -3.56 -23.23 49.82
N PHE A 37 -4.45 -22.46 50.48
CA PHE A 37 -5.63 -21.92 49.83
C PHE A 37 -5.33 -20.51 49.30
N MET A 38 -5.58 -20.26 47.97
CA MET A 38 -5.44 -18.96 47.34
C MET A 38 -6.79 -18.38 46.97
N SER A 39 -7.08 -17.15 47.35
CA SER A 39 -8.22 -16.39 46.88
C SER A 39 -7.84 -15.58 45.65
N GLY A 40 -8.41 -15.92 44.49
CA GLY A 40 -8.13 -15.22 43.23
C GLY A 40 -8.59 -13.76 43.17
N SER A 41 -9.53 -13.34 44.03
CA SER A 41 -10.02 -11.94 44.09
C SER A 41 -9.39 -11.08 45.18
N HIS A 42 -8.68 -11.68 46.17
CA HIS A 42 -8.21 -10.96 47.36
C HIS A 42 -7.38 -9.71 47.05
N CYS A 43 -6.43 -9.80 46.14
CA CYS A 43 -5.58 -8.66 45.75
C CYS A 43 -6.39 -7.54 45.09
N THR A 44 -7.35 -7.89 44.23
CA THR A 44 -8.23 -6.93 43.55
C THR A 44 -9.17 -6.23 44.55
N ASP A 45 -9.76 -6.99 45.48
CA ASP A 45 -10.66 -6.47 46.50
C ASP A 45 -9.91 -5.53 47.46
N LEU A 46 -8.69 -5.90 47.85
CA LEU A 46 -7.82 -5.06 48.66
C LEU A 46 -7.48 -3.73 47.98
N ALA A 47 -7.07 -3.80 46.70
CA ALA A 47 -6.73 -2.64 45.89
C ALA A 47 -7.92 -1.68 45.71
N CYS A 48 -9.11 -2.22 45.45
CA CYS A 48 -10.32 -1.43 45.35
C CYS A 48 -10.67 -0.73 46.66
N ARG A 49 -10.60 -1.44 47.80
CA ARG A 49 -10.85 -0.86 49.13
C ARG A 49 -9.84 0.23 49.46
N GLN A 50 -8.56 0.04 49.18
CA GLN A 50 -7.54 1.07 49.40
C GLN A 50 -7.80 2.32 48.56
N ASN A 51 -8.25 2.17 47.30
CA ASN A 51 -8.61 3.32 46.46
C ASN A 51 -9.87 4.04 46.97
N GLU A 52 -10.86 3.33 47.52
CA GLU A 52 -12.01 3.95 48.17
C GLU A 52 -11.61 4.73 49.42
N GLN A 53 -10.73 4.17 50.30
CA GLN A 53 -10.18 4.84 51.46
C GLN A 53 -9.43 6.12 51.03
N ARG A 54 -8.63 6.05 49.97
CA ARG A 54 -7.96 7.22 49.37
C ARG A 54 -8.96 8.33 49.02
N LYS A 55 -10.04 7.98 48.30
CA LYS A 55 -11.07 8.94 47.89
C LYS A 55 -11.79 9.59 49.05
N GLN A 56 -11.90 8.89 50.15
CA GLN A 56 -12.46 9.38 51.43
C GLN A 56 -11.44 10.12 52.31
N GLY A 57 -10.16 10.19 51.87
CA GLY A 57 -9.09 10.79 52.68
C GLY A 57 -8.68 9.97 53.90
N LEU A 58 -9.12 8.69 54.01
CA LEU A 58 -8.83 7.81 55.16
C LEU A 58 -7.43 7.19 55.03
N PHE A 59 -6.67 7.25 56.12
CA PHE A 59 -5.32 6.69 56.24
C PHE A 59 -4.30 7.28 55.23
N CYS A 60 -4.61 8.40 54.59
CA CYS A 60 -3.70 9.06 53.67
C CYS A 60 -2.61 9.81 54.45
N ASP A 61 -1.37 9.58 54.07
CA ASP A 61 -0.17 10.19 54.67
C ASP A 61 0.64 11.00 53.64
N MET A 62 0.10 11.17 52.43
CA MET A 62 0.69 11.96 51.33
C MET A 62 -0.36 12.81 50.62
N THR A 63 0.09 13.99 50.14
CA THR A 63 -0.70 14.88 49.26
C THR A 63 0.09 15.19 48.01
N LEU A 64 -0.47 14.87 46.88
CA LEU A 64 0.05 15.24 45.55
C LEU A 64 -0.62 16.53 45.10
N VAL A 65 0.14 17.54 44.72
CA VAL A 65 -0.37 18.85 44.29
C VAL A 65 0.01 19.07 42.80
N PHE A 66 -0.98 19.35 42.00
CA PHE A 66 -0.80 19.57 40.56
C PHE A 66 -1.17 21.03 40.19
N GLY A 67 -0.24 21.70 39.46
CA GLY A 67 -0.39 23.09 39.04
C GLY A 67 -0.14 24.10 40.17
N GLY A 68 0.36 25.26 39.88
CA GLY A 68 0.80 26.30 40.83
C GLY A 68 -0.33 26.87 41.70
N GLY A 69 -0.74 26.15 42.74
CA GLY A 69 -1.91 26.43 43.61
C GLY A 69 -3.12 25.55 43.25
N GLY A 70 -2.91 24.47 42.53
CA GLY A 70 -3.88 23.62 41.92
C GLY A 70 -4.53 22.55 42.79
N ARG A 71 -5.11 21.57 42.15
CA ARG A 71 -5.88 20.51 42.78
C ARG A 71 -4.98 19.57 43.62
N GLU A 72 -5.42 19.23 44.80
CA GLU A 72 -4.74 18.33 45.72
C GLU A 72 -5.38 16.95 45.69
N PHE A 73 -4.53 15.92 45.68
CA PHE A 73 -4.96 14.52 45.69
C PHE A 73 -4.32 13.82 46.90
N SER A 74 -5.14 13.32 47.81
CA SER A 74 -4.70 12.50 48.93
C SER A 74 -4.27 11.12 48.45
N ALA A 75 -3.21 10.56 49.05
CA ALA A 75 -2.68 9.25 48.65
C ALA A 75 -2.01 8.54 49.86
N HIS A 76 -1.75 7.23 49.68
CA HIS A 76 -1.00 6.44 50.64
C HIS A 76 0.45 6.27 50.13
N ARG A 77 1.42 6.67 50.95
CA ARG A 77 2.85 6.56 50.63
C ARG A 77 3.26 5.16 50.20
N SER A 78 2.81 4.16 50.94
CA SER A 78 3.12 2.74 50.67
C SER A 78 2.64 2.29 49.30
N VAL A 79 1.45 2.73 48.87
CA VAL A 79 0.88 2.37 47.56
C VAL A 79 1.62 3.09 46.43
N LEU A 80 1.88 4.41 46.59
CA LEU A 80 2.64 5.16 45.58
C LEU A 80 4.04 4.59 45.37
N ALA A 81 4.74 4.30 46.46
CA ALA A 81 6.10 3.75 46.42
C ALA A 81 6.14 2.32 45.84
N ALA A 82 5.10 1.51 46.06
CA ALA A 82 4.99 0.18 45.48
C ALA A 82 4.58 0.21 44.02
N ALA A 83 3.82 1.23 43.60
CA ALA A 83 3.30 1.32 42.23
C ALA A 83 4.35 1.77 41.21
N THR A 84 5.34 2.57 41.60
CA THR A 84 6.30 3.15 40.66
C THR A 84 7.70 3.38 41.22
N ASP A 85 8.70 3.18 40.38
CA ASP A 85 10.11 3.49 40.66
C ASP A 85 10.36 5.02 40.78
N TYR A 86 9.42 5.86 40.37
CA TYR A 86 9.49 7.32 40.55
C TYR A 86 9.23 7.71 42.01
N PHE A 87 8.16 7.19 42.60
CA PHE A 87 7.79 7.54 43.98
C PHE A 87 8.61 6.78 45.05
N ALA A 88 9.09 5.57 44.77
CA ALA A 88 9.82 4.78 45.73
C ALA A 88 11.04 5.52 46.33
N PRO A 89 12.00 6.06 45.56
CA PRO A 89 13.13 6.83 46.10
C PRO A 89 12.69 8.18 46.71
N LEU A 90 11.74 8.88 46.05
CA LEU A 90 11.25 10.19 46.50
C LEU A 90 10.64 10.12 47.91
N LEU A 91 9.97 9.01 48.22
CA LEU A 91 9.26 8.82 49.50
C LEU A 91 10.06 8.00 50.52
N SER A 92 11.34 7.65 50.26
CA SER A 92 12.18 6.81 51.11
C SER A 92 12.73 7.51 52.37
N GLY A 93 12.40 8.78 52.60
CA GLY A 93 12.82 9.53 53.79
C GLY A 93 14.04 10.42 53.60
N GLN A 94 14.71 10.39 52.48
CA GLN A 94 15.89 11.20 52.19
C GLN A 94 15.53 12.61 51.66
N PHE A 95 14.40 12.77 51.04
CA PHE A 95 13.91 14.00 50.40
C PHE A 95 12.95 14.78 51.32
N GLU A 96 12.81 16.08 51.07
CA GLU A 96 11.92 16.97 51.80
C GLU A 96 10.45 16.57 51.64
N GLU A 97 10.08 16.14 50.44
CA GLU A 97 8.75 15.64 50.10
C GLU A 97 8.34 14.45 51.00
N SER A 98 9.29 13.58 51.30
CA SER A 98 9.03 12.45 52.20
C SER A 98 8.76 12.91 53.64
N ARG A 99 9.38 14.01 54.09
CA ARG A 99 9.22 14.54 55.44
C ARG A 99 7.99 15.41 55.61
N SER A 100 7.71 16.23 54.56
CA SER A 100 6.55 17.15 54.56
C SER A 100 5.23 16.42 54.32
N GLY A 101 5.26 15.23 53.73
CA GLY A 101 4.07 14.52 53.27
C GLY A 101 3.38 15.19 52.07
N ARG A 102 4.08 16.10 51.36
CA ARG A 102 3.55 16.86 50.23
C ARG A 102 4.51 16.81 49.05
N VAL A 103 3.98 16.51 47.86
CA VAL A 103 4.73 16.50 46.59
C VAL A 103 4.10 17.49 45.66
N ASP A 104 4.83 18.56 45.30
CA ASP A 104 4.40 19.56 44.37
C ASP A 104 4.85 19.19 42.92
N MET A 105 3.89 18.83 42.06
CA MET A 105 4.12 18.48 40.66
C MET A 105 4.12 19.74 39.80
N LYS A 106 5.31 20.17 39.38
CA LYS A 106 5.47 21.27 38.43
C LYS A 106 5.46 20.76 36.99
N TRP A 107 4.67 21.37 36.14
CA TRP A 107 4.70 21.13 34.68
C TRP A 107 5.53 22.19 33.99
N SER A 108 6.27 21.75 32.97
CA SER A 108 7.06 22.65 32.12
C SER A 108 6.22 23.28 31.01
N SER A 109 5.09 22.66 30.66
CA SER A 109 4.16 23.08 29.60
C SER A 109 2.86 23.62 30.21
N GLU A 110 2.36 24.75 29.75
CA GLU A 110 1.01 25.22 30.00
C GLU A 110 0.16 25.09 28.73
N PRO A 111 -1.05 24.51 28.82
CA PRO A 111 -1.68 23.93 30.00
C PRO A 111 -1.09 22.57 30.36
N GLY A 112 -0.99 22.27 31.69
CA GLY A 112 -0.65 20.94 32.17
C GLY A 112 -1.75 19.91 31.89
N PRO A 113 -1.56 18.63 32.32
CA PRO A 113 -2.51 17.57 32.07
C PRO A 113 -3.87 17.85 32.70
N ASP A 114 -4.92 17.34 32.07
CA ASP A 114 -6.27 17.43 32.61
C ASP A 114 -6.38 16.72 33.96
N MET A 115 -7.02 17.39 34.92
CA MET A 115 -7.11 16.91 36.30
C MET A 115 -7.94 15.63 36.46
N GLU A 116 -8.90 15.37 35.58
CA GLU A 116 -9.64 14.10 35.53
C GLU A 116 -8.72 12.96 35.09
N THR A 117 -7.84 13.23 34.12
CA THR A 117 -6.81 12.27 33.68
C THR A 117 -5.77 12.01 34.76
N VAL A 118 -5.34 13.03 35.53
CA VAL A 118 -4.47 12.85 36.71
C VAL A 118 -5.13 11.91 37.71
N GLU A 119 -6.40 12.15 38.09
CA GLU A 119 -7.16 11.29 38.99
C GLU A 119 -7.24 9.84 38.49
N ALA A 120 -7.49 9.67 37.18
CA ALA A 120 -7.54 8.35 36.55
C ALA A 120 -6.20 7.60 36.61
N VAL A 121 -5.07 8.30 36.44
CA VAL A 121 -3.73 7.71 36.56
C VAL A 121 -3.40 7.37 38.02
N ILE A 122 -3.78 8.24 38.99
CA ILE A 122 -3.64 7.90 40.41
C ILE A 122 -4.49 6.68 40.75
N GLN A 123 -5.75 6.60 40.25
CA GLN A 123 -6.60 5.42 40.46
C GLN A 123 -5.99 4.17 39.85
N TYR A 124 -5.34 4.29 38.68
CA TYR A 124 -4.61 3.18 38.06
C TYR A 124 -3.50 2.63 38.94
N MET A 125 -2.76 3.48 39.67
CA MET A 125 -1.71 3.03 40.60
C MET A 125 -2.26 2.14 41.73
N TYR A 126 -3.55 2.30 42.09
CA TYR A 126 -4.22 1.48 43.10
C TYR A 126 -4.83 0.20 42.47
N THR A 127 -5.52 0.33 41.34
CA THR A 127 -6.41 -0.72 40.82
C THR A 127 -5.85 -1.48 39.62
N GLY A 128 -4.82 -0.95 38.97
CA GLY A 128 -4.30 -1.48 37.71
C GLY A 128 -5.25 -1.29 36.49
N GLN A 129 -6.36 -0.52 36.67
CA GLN A 129 -7.36 -0.31 35.65
C GLN A 129 -7.47 1.15 35.24
N ILE A 130 -7.49 1.43 33.95
CA ILE A 130 -7.67 2.77 33.39
C ILE A 130 -8.43 2.70 32.06
N ARG A 131 -9.21 3.73 31.79
CA ARG A 131 -9.84 3.93 30.48
C ARG A 131 -9.02 4.90 29.66
N VAL A 132 -8.45 4.42 28.55
CA VAL A 132 -7.72 5.22 27.57
C VAL A 132 -8.63 5.51 26.39
N CYS A 133 -8.73 6.78 26.00
CA CYS A 133 -9.49 7.25 24.86
C CYS A 133 -8.72 8.32 24.08
N THR A 134 -9.24 8.75 22.94
CA THR A 134 -8.59 9.79 22.11
C THR A 134 -8.41 11.12 22.84
N GLY A 135 -9.34 11.46 23.75
CA GLY A 135 -9.30 12.72 24.49
C GLY A 135 -8.28 12.76 25.64
N ASN A 136 -7.83 11.60 26.15
CA ASN A 136 -6.92 11.57 27.30
C ASN A 136 -5.59 10.84 27.06
N VAL A 137 -5.42 10.16 25.90
CA VAL A 137 -4.24 9.31 25.65
C VAL A 137 -2.92 10.09 25.72
N HIS A 138 -2.92 11.36 25.32
CA HIS A 138 -1.73 12.22 25.38
C HIS A 138 -1.30 12.45 26.83
N ASP A 139 -2.23 12.90 27.65
CA ASP A 139 -1.98 13.20 29.07
C ASP A 139 -1.64 11.92 29.86
N VAL A 140 -2.35 10.81 29.59
CA VAL A 140 -2.03 9.50 30.18
C VAL A 140 -0.62 9.07 29.81
N LEU A 141 -0.21 9.29 28.56
CA LEU A 141 1.13 8.93 28.07
C LEU A 141 2.20 9.80 28.75
N GLU A 142 1.98 11.13 28.86
CA GLU A 142 2.88 12.06 29.54
C GLU A 142 3.04 11.69 31.03
N LEU A 143 1.92 11.44 31.70
CA LEU A 143 1.92 11.03 33.12
C LEU A 143 2.59 9.67 33.33
N SER A 144 2.34 8.71 32.40
CA SER A 144 2.92 7.37 32.49
C SER A 144 4.44 7.39 32.29
N ASP A 145 4.95 8.24 31.39
CA ASP A 145 6.38 8.44 31.17
C ASP A 145 7.04 9.08 32.36
N ARG A 146 6.43 10.16 32.90
CA ARG A 146 6.93 10.91 34.06
C ARG A 146 6.96 10.09 35.31
N PHE A 147 5.93 9.30 35.60
CA PHE A 147 5.84 8.45 36.78
C PHE A 147 6.47 7.07 36.57
N LEU A 148 7.11 6.82 35.47
CA LEU A 148 7.76 5.53 35.15
C LEU A 148 6.77 4.35 35.21
N LEU A 149 5.50 4.57 34.79
CA LEU A 149 4.47 3.56 34.73
C LEU A 149 4.57 2.80 33.38
N LEU A 150 5.58 1.94 33.24
CA LEU A 150 5.94 1.29 31.98
C LEU A 150 4.75 0.54 31.34
N ARG A 151 3.98 -0.20 32.16
CA ARG A 151 2.84 -0.97 31.66
C ARG A 151 1.71 -0.09 31.14
N LEU A 152 1.46 1.05 31.80
CA LEU A 152 0.48 2.03 31.34
C LEU A 152 0.92 2.68 30.01
N LYS A 153 2.20 2.99 29.91
CA LYS A 153 2.81 3.49 28.67
C LYS A 153 2.65 2.50 27.51
N GLU A 154 2.83 1.19 27.75
CA GLU A 154 2.56 0.13 26.77
C GLU A 154 1.09 0.11 26.34
N PHE A 155 0.14 0.20 27.27
CA PHE A 155 -1.29 0.27 26.95
C PHE A 155 -1.64 1.46 26.07
N CYS A 156 -1.07 2.63 26.32
CA CYS A 156 -1.22 3.79 25.44
C CYS A 156 -0.66 3.51 24.04
N GLY A 157 0.51 2.88 23.96
CA GLY A 157 1.11 2.46 22.69
C GLY A 157 0.24 1.48 21.91
N GLU A 158 -0.35 0.49 22.57
CA GLU A 158 -1.29 -0.46 21.95
C GLU A 158 -2.58 0.23 21.48
N PHE A 159 -3.13 1.14 22.29
CA PHE A 159 -4.29 1.93 21.92
C PHE A 159 -4.02 2.77 20.66
N LEU A 160 -2.91 3.53 20.62
CA LEU A 160 -2.51 4.33 19.47
C LEU A 160 -2.23 3.45 18.24
N LYS A 161 -1.64 2.26 18.42
CA LYS A 161 -1.39 1.31 17.36
C LYS A 161 -2.67 0.76 16.71
N LYS A 162 -3.73 0.55 17.51
CA LYS A 162 -5.05 0.10 17.01
C LYS A 162 -5.78 1.20 16.24
N ASN A 163 -5.61 2.45 16.64
CA ASN A 163 -6.27 3.61 16.05
C ASN A 163 -5.40 4.36 15.03
N LEU A 164 -4.30 3.77 14.58
CA LEU A 164 -3.39 4.37 13.60
C LEU A 164 -4.04 4.41 12.22
N SER A 165 -4.19 5.61 11.67
CA SER A 165 -4.77 5.91 10.35
C SER A 165 -3.89 6.87 9.56
N LEU A 166 -4.22 7.12 8.30
CA LEU A 166 -3.49 8.10 7.48
C LEU A 166 -3.62 9.53 8.01
N SER A 167 -4.78 9.89 8.55
CA SER A 167 -5.06 11.22 9.06
C SER A 167 -4.36 11.58 10.37
N ASN A 168 -3.85 10.59 11.12
CA ASN A 168 -3.19 10.81 12.41
C ASN A 168 -1.78 10.22 12.50
N CYS A 169 -1.27 9.64 11.40
CA CYS A 169 0.01 8.91 11.41
C CYS A 169 1.20 9.82 11.75
N VAL A 170 1.16 11.09 11.36
CA VAL A 170 2.23 12.07 11.61
C VAL A 170 2.28 12.43 13.08
N ALA A 171 1.14 12.78 13.68
CA ALA A 171 1.04 13.08 15.13
C ALA A 171 1.43 11.88 15.97
N ILE A 172 0.88 10.69 15.66
CA ILE A 172 1.21 9.45 16.38
C ILE A 172 2.70 9.12 16.24
N HIS A 173 3.31 9.34 15.08
CA HIS A 173 4.74 9.13 14.89
C HIS A 173 5.57 10.07 15.78
N SER A 174 5.20 11.35 15.84
CA SER A 174 5.85 12.34 16.70
C SER A 174 5.75 11.96 18.19
N LEU A 175 4.55 11.55 18.65
CA LEU A 175 4.35 11.05 20.03
C LEU A 175 5.17 9.78 20.29
N ALA A 176 5.19 8.85 19.35
CA ALA A 176 5.94 7.60 19.49
C ALA A 176 7.45 7.86 19.63
N HIS A 177 7.99 8.86 18.94
CA HIS A 177 9.38 9.29 19.09
C HIS A 177 9.61 9.98 20.44
N MET A 178 8.74 10.92 20.82
CA MET A 178 8.87 11.67 22.07
C MET A 178 8.89 10.73 23.28
N TYR A 179 8.00 9.75 23.29
CA TYR A 179 7.87 8.81 24.40
C TYR A 179 8.58 7.45 24.17
N THR A 180 9.47 7.36 23.19
CA THR A 180 10.28 6.14 22.91
C THR A 180 9.48 4.85 22.70
N LEU A 181 8.28 4.94 22.12
CA LEU A 181 7.43 3.81 21.79
C LEU A 181 7.89 3.15 20.47
N THR A 182 8.97 2.36 20.53
CA THR A 182 9.71 1.86 19.36
C THR A 182 8.84 1.14 18.33
N GLN A 183 7.96 0.24 18.79
CA GLN A 183 7.10 -0.53 17.89
C GLN A 183 6.09 0.34 17.15
N LEU A 184 5.53 1.33 17.86
CA LEU A 184 4.59 2.28 17.30
C LEU A 184 5.30 3.23 16.32
N ALA A 185 6.50 3.72 16.67
CA ALA A 185 7.31 4.56 15.81
C ALA A 185 7.66 3.87 14.48
N LEU A 186 8.03 2.58 14.51
CA LEU A 186 8.32 1.80 13.31
C LEU A 186 7.07 1.62 12.45
N LYS A 187 5.92 1.30 13.06
CA LYS A 187 4.68 1.07 12.32
C LYS A 187 4.14 2.36 11.69
N SER A 188 4.15 3.47 12.43
CA SER A 188 3.73 4.77 11.91
C SER A 188 4.68 5.27 10.81
N ALA A 189 6.00 5.09 10.97
CA ALA A 189 6.97 5.42 9.93
C ALA A 189 6.76 4.63 8.64
N ASP A 190 6.48 3.32 8.73
CA ASP A 190 6.19 2.49 7.56
C ASP A 190 4.90 2.96 6.86
N MET A 191 3.86 3.33 7.61
CA MET A 191 2.64 3.90 7.07
C MET A 191 2.88 5.23 6.36
N ILE A 192 3.65 6.14 6.96
CA ILE A 192 4.02 7.44 6.38
C ILE A 192 4.82 7.21 5.09
N ARG A 193 5.87 6.35 5.10
CA ARG A 193 6.68 6.06 3.92
C ARG A 193 5.85 5.57 2.74
N ARG A 194 4.97 4.61 2.97
CA ARG A 194 4.16 4.00 1.90
C ARG A 194 3.10 4.94 1.33
N ASN A 195 2.69 5.93 2.09
CA ASN A 195 1.62 6.84 1.71
C ASN A 195 2.09 8.30 1.71
N PHE A 196 3.37 8.55 1.53
CA PHE A 196 3.95 9.87 1.73
C PHE A 196 3.31 10.94 0.84
N PHE A 197 2.94 10.60 -0.39
CA PHE A 197 2.24 11.49 -1.30
C PHE A 197 0.86 11.96 -0.78
N ARG A 198 0.18 11.14 0.06
CA ARG A 198 -1.07 11.53 0.75
C ARG A 198 -0.78 12.35 1.99
N VAL A 199 0.25 11.99 2.74
CA VAL A 199 0.68 12.69 3.96
C VAL A 199 1.05 14.14 3.66
N ILE A 200 1.74 14.43 2.56
CA ILE A 200 2.07 15.80 2.15
C ILE A 200 0.89 16.60 1.60
N GLN A 201 -0.28 15.99 1.40
CA GLN A 201 -1.52 16.71 1.06
C GLN A 201 -2.25 17.22 2.30
N ASP A 202 -1.97 16.62 3.46
CA ASP A 202 -2.56 17.00 4.74
C ASP A 202 -1.89 18.24 5.33
N ASP A 203 -2.69 19.15 5.87
CA ASP A 203 -2.18 20.39 6.49
C ASP A 203 -1.34 20.12 7.75
N GLU A 204 -1.50 18.97 8.39
CA GLU A 204 -0.71 18.56 9.54
C GLU A 204 0.79 18.46 9.21
N PHE A 205 1.15 17.95 8.02
CA PHE A 205 2.54 17.89 7.56
C PHE A 205 3.22 19.28 7.57
N TYR A 206 2.49 20.33 7.20
CA TYR A 206 3.01 21.68 7.13
C TYR A 206 3.16 22.37 8.48
N THR A 207 2.70 21.75 9.57
CA THR A 207 2.96 22.19 10.94
C THR A 207 4.28 21.68 11.49
N LEU A 208 4.87 20.65 10.87
CA LEU A 208 6.10 20.02 11.33
C LEU A 208 7.28 20.99 11.39
N PRO A 209 8.17 20.84 12.42
CA PRO A 209 9.40 21.60 12.50
C PRO A 209 10.41 21.14 11.42
N PHE A 210 11.34 22.03 11.09
CA PHE A 210 12.34 21.81 10.03
C PHE A 210 13.05 20.46 10.09
N HIS A 211 13.51 20.04 11.28
CA HIS A 211 14.28 18.81 11.41
C HIS A 211 13.48 17.56 11.03
N LEU A 212 12.17 17.53 11.33
CA LEU A 212 11.32 16.42 10.93
C LEU A 212 11.02 16.42 9.43
N VAL A 213 10.75 17.58 8.84
CA VAL A 213 10.57 17.73 7.39
C VAL A 213 11.83 17.30 6.65
N ARG A 214 13.00 17.77 7.10
CA ARG A 214 14.29 17.38 6.54
C ARG A 214 14.51 15.86 6.63
N ASP A 215 14.25 15.26 7.79
CA ASP A 215 14.44 13.84 8.02
C ASP A 215 13.54 13.00 7.09
N TRP A 216 12.28 13.40 6.87
CA TRP A 216 11.40 12.75 5.91
C TRP A 216 11.83 12.93 4.46
N LEU A 217 12.18 14.16 4.05
CA LEU A 217 12.65 14.43 2.68
C LEU A 217 13.99 13.78 2.36
N SER A 218 14.82 13.50 3.37
CA SER A 218 16.08 12.77 3.18
C SER A 218 15.88 11.25 3.10
N ASP A 219 14.73 10.73 3.51
CA ASP A 219 14.44 9.29 3.49
C ASP A 219 14.25 8.80 2.04
N PRO A 220 15.10 7.88 1.56
CA PRO A 220 14.97 7.34 0.21
C PRO A 220 13.79 6.39 0.03
N GLU A 221 13.18 5.93 1.11
CA GLU A 221 12.10 4.92 1.11
C GLU A 221 10.71 5.53 0.97
N ILE A 222 10.56 6.86 1.02
CA ILE A 222 9.25 7.51 0.85
C ILE A 222 8.67 7.21 -0.54
N THR A 223 7.38 6.86 -0.55
CA THR A 223 6.64 6.60 -1.79
C THR A 223 6.09 7.91 -2.34
N VAL A 224 6.62 8.33 -3.47
CA VAL A 224 6.20 9.54 -4.18
C VAL A 224 6.06 9.24 -5.67
N ASP A 225 5.18 9.97 -6.32
CA ASP A 225 4.96 9.81 -7.76
C ASP A 225 6.00 10.55 -8.58
N SER A 226 6.48 11.67 -8.07
CA SER A 226 7.52 12.48 -8.73
C SER A 226 8.20 13.41 -7.73
N GLU A 227 9.40 13.87 -8.06
CA GLU A 227 10.15 14.86 -7.25
C GLU A 227 9.52 16.26 -7.35
N GLU A 228 8.78 16.56 -8.42
CA GLU A 228 8.03 17.81 -8.59
C GLU A 228 7.05 18.05 -7.45
N ILE A 229 6.34 17.01 -7.02
CA ILE A 229 5.40 17.07 -5.89
C ILE A 229 6.12 17.42 -4.58
N LEU A 230 7.35 16.93 -4.39
CA LEU A 230 8.16 17.27 -3.21
C LEU A 230 8.63 18.74 -3.25
N PHE A 231 8.96 19.25 -4.42
CA PHE A 231 9.30 20.65 -4.59
C PHE A 231 8.12 21.56 -4.21
N GLU A 232 6.92 21.24 -4.69
CA GLU A 232 5.68 21.96 -4.33
C GLU A 232 5.39 21.88 -2.83
N ALA A 233 5.61 20.72 -2.22
CA ALA A 233 5.45 20.54 -0.78
C ALA A 233 6.42 21.39 0.03
N ILE A 234 7.69 21.52 -0.41
CA ILE A 234 8.68 22.40 0.23
C ILE A 234 8.22 23.86 0.14
N LEU A 235 7.78 24.31 -1.04
CA LEU A 235 7.28 25.67 -1.22
C LEU A 235 6.10 25.96 -0.29
N LYS A 236 5.12 25.05 -0.23
CA LYS A 236 3.96 25.19 0.64
C LYS A 236 4.36 25.21 2.13
N TRP A 237 5.34 24.42 2.54
CA TRP A 237 5.84 24.41 3.91
C TRP A 237 6.56 25.72 4.29
N VAL A 238 7.35 26.27 3.37
CA VAL A 238 8.05 27.55 3.57
C VAL A 238 7.05 28.70 3.63
N GLN A 239 6.05 28.73 2.73
CA GLN A 239 5.02 29.79 2.67
C GLN A 239 4.15 29.90 3.92
N LYS A 240 4.04 28.87 4.73
CA LYS A 240 3.29 28.89 6.00
C LYS A 240 3.91 29.84 7.04
N ASN A 241 5.22 30.12 6.97
CA ASN A 241 5.91 31.03 7.89
C ASN A 241 7.18 31.59 7.23
N GLU A 242 7.28 32.91 7.09
CA GLU A 242 8.41 33.62 6.47
C GLU A 242 9.77 33.28 7.10
N GLU A 243 9.83 33.01 8.40
CA GLU A 243 11.07 32.58 9.07
C GLU A 243 11.65 31.28 8.52
N ARG A 244 10.84 30.49 7.80
CA ARG A 244 11.26 29.20 7.22
C ARG A 244 12.04 29.35 5.90
N GLU A 245 12.06 30.54 5.29
CA GLU A 245 12.82 30.79 4.06
C GLU A 245 14.31 30.46 4.22
N LYS A 246 14.88 30.68 5.40
CA LYS A 246 16.28 30.34 5.70
C LYS A 246 16.61 28.84 5.56
N TYR A 247 15.61 27.97 5.62
CA TYR A 247 15.78 26.52 5.50
C TYR A 247 15.53 26.01 4.07
N PHE A 248 15.12 26.87 3.16
CA PHE A 248 14.74 26.47 1.80
C PHE A 248 15.91 25.80 1.06
N GLU A 249 17.11 26.36 1.10
CA GLU A 249 18.29 25.79 0.42
C GLU A 249 18.59 24.38 0.92
N ASP A 250 18.55 24.16 2.23
CA ASP A 250 18.82 22.84 2.83
C ASP A 250 17.81 21.78 2.38
N LEU A 251 16.54 22.15 2.31
CA LEU A 251 15.49 21.23 1.82
C LEU A 251 15.59 21.02 0.31
N PHE A 252 15.90 22.07 -0.46
CA PHE A 252 16.07 22.01 -1.91
C PHE A 252 17.17 21.05 -2.33
N ARG A 253 18.29 21.02 -1.57
CA ARG A 253 19.41 20.09 -1.80
C ARG A 253 19.04 18.61 -1.63
N LEU A 254 17.94 18.30 -0.94
CA LEU A 254 17.45 16.94 -0.76
C LEU A 254 16.63 16.43 -1.95
N LEU A 255 16.21 17.33 -2.84
CA LEU A 255 15.47 16.97 -4.05
C LEU A 255 16.37 16.31 -5.08
N ARG A 256 15.83 15.34 -5.77
CA ARG A 256 16.51 14.65 -6.86
C ARG A 256 16.18 15.31 -8.19
N LEU A 257 16.73 16.51 -8.40
CA LEU A 257 16.45 17.35 -9.57
C LEU A 257 16.64 16.62 -10.90
N SER A 258 17.60 15.67 -10.96
CA SER A 258 17.84 14.84 -12.14
C SER A 258 16.69 13.86 -12.47
N GLN A 259 15.71 13.70 -11.59
CA GLN A 259 14.50 12.88 -11.80
C GLN A 259 13.28 13.73 -12.19
N MET A 260 13.38 15.06 -12.11
CA MET A 260 12.34 15.97 -12.57
C MET A 260 12.39 16.13 -14.09
N LYS A 261 11.27 16.45 -14.72
CA LYS A 261 11.21 16.72 -16.16
C LYS A 261 12.02 17.99 -16.51
N PRO A 262 12.83 17.98 -17.58
CA PRO A 262 13.60 19.17 -17.99
C PRO A 262 12.73 20.41 -18.24
N THR A 263 11.54 20.22 -18.77
CA THR A 263 10.56 21.28 -18.97
C THR A 263 10.08 21.87 -17.65
N TYR A 264 9.82 21.04 -16.64
CA TYR A 264 9.40 21.49 -15.31
C TYR A 264 10.53 22.26 -14.61
N LEU A 265 11.78 21.76 -14.67
CA LEU A 265 12.96 22.46 -14.14
C LEU A 265 13.12 23.86 -14.75
N THR A 266 12.93 23.98 -16.08
CA THR A 266 13.14 25.24 -16.81
C THR A 266 12.00 26.24 -16.58
N TRP A 267 10.73 25.77 -16.57
CA TRP A 267 9.58 26.66 -16.60
C TRP A 267 8.91 26.88 -15.23
N HIS A 268 9.15 26.00 -14.25
CA HIS A 268 8.55 26.07 -12.92
C HIS A 268 9.61 26.25 -11.80
N VAL A 269 10.68 25.45 -11.80
CA VAL A 269 11.67 25.49 -10.72
C VAL A 269 12.60 26.70 -10.84
N LYS A 270 13.19 26.91 -12.02
CA LYS A 270 14.18 27.99 -12.25
C LYS A 270 13.63 29.40 -11.99
N PRO A 271 12.38 29.75 -12.40
CA PRO A 271 11.83 31.11 -12.20
C PRO A 271 11.28 31.32 -10.78
N GLU A 272 11.19 30.29 -9.95
CA GLU A 272 10.70 30.43 -8.56
C GLU A 272 11.57 31.42 -7.78
N ARG A 273 10.96 32.37 -7.06
CA ARG A 273 11.63 33.44 -6.33
C ARG A 273 12.77 32.95 -5.42
N LEU A 274 12.50 31.90 -4.66
CA LEU A 274 13.47 31.31 -3.72
C LEU A 274 14.63 30.60 -4.43
N VAL A 275 14.42 30.10 -5.62
CA VAL A 275 15.45 29.49 -6.47
C VAL A 275 16.23 30.57 -7.23
N ALA A 276 15.52 31.50 -7.87
CA ALA A 276 16.11 32.57 -8.67
C ALA A 276 16.99 33.52 -7.82
N GLY A 277 16.64 33.69 -6.54
CA GLY A 277 17.42 34.50 -5.59
C GLY A 277 18.60 33.78 -4.94
N ASN A 278 18.82 32.47 -5.24
CA ASN A 278 19.87 31.67 -4.62
C ASN A 278 20.80 31.05 -5.68
N GLU A 279 22.06 31.50 -5.69
CA GLU A 279 23.06 31.05 -6.67
C GLU A 279 23.31 29.54 -6.61
N THR A 280 23.30 28.95 -5.40
CA THR A 280 23.49 27.51 -5.21
C THR A 280 22.35 26.71 -5.82
N CYS A 281 21.09 27.12 -5.59
CA CYS A 281 19.93 26.47 -6.15
C CYS A 281 19.92 26.57 -7.69
N LEU A 282 20.25 27.73 -8.25
CA LEU A 282 20.37 27.91 -9.70
C LEU A 282 21.44 27.01 -10.32
N LYS A 283 22.59 26.86 -9.66
CA LYS A 283 23.66 25.95 -10.10
C LYS A 283 23.18 24.49 -10.13
N LEU A 284 22.50 24.03 -9.08
CA LEU A 284 21.95 22.67 -9.03
C LEU A 284 20.92 22.41 -10.13
N VAL A 285 20.08 23.40 -10.44
CA VAL A 285 19.12 23.29 -11.56
C VAL A 285 19.85 23.21 -12.90
N ALA A 286 20.89 24.03 -13.11
CA ALA A 286 21.66 24.00 -14.35
C ALA A 286 22.37 22.66 -14.55
N GLU A 287 22.99 22.10 -13.52
CA GLU A 287 23.64 20.78 -13.54
C GLU A 287 22.62 19.67 -13.86
N ALA A 288 21.40 19.76 -13.30
CA ALA A 288 20.35 18.79 -13.59
C ALA A 288 19.87 18.85 -15.05
N VAL A 289 19.68 20.05 -15.60
CA VAL A 289 19.26 20.25 -17.01
C VAL A 289 20.36 19.77 -17.96
N GLU A 290 21.61 20.09 -17.68
CA GLU A 290 22.75 19.61 -18.46
C GLU A 290 22.86 18.08 -18.43
N GLY A 291 22.68 17.48 -17.28
CA GLY A 291 22.65 16.02 -17.13
C GLY A 291 21.54 15.35 -17.96
N HIS A 292 20.40 16.00 -18.14
CA HIS A 292 19.34 15.51 -19.03
C HIS A 292 19.73 15.62 -20.51
N ALA A 293 20.38 16.72 -20.93
CA ALA A 293 20.85 16.88 -22.30
C ALA A 293 21.87 15.80 -22.66
N LEU A 294 22.87 15.59 -21.78
CA LEU A 294 23.89 14.54 -21.95
C LEU A 294 23.28 13.12 -22.03
N ARG A 295 22.26 12.83 -21.25
CA ARG A 295 21.55 11.52 -21.32
C ARG A 295 20.85 11.35 -22.65
N SER A 296 20.22 12.38 -23.20
CA SER A 296 19.53 12.32 -24.50
C SER A 296 20.50 12.11 -25.66
N GLU A 297 21.72 12.66 -25.58
CA GLU A 297 22.78 12.45 -26.56
C GLU A 297 23.43 11.08 -26.44
N ASN A 298 23.67 10.58 -25.22
CA ASN A 298 24.31 9.29 -24.95
C ASN A 298 23.40 8.08 -25.23
N LEU A 299 22.08 8.23 -25.32
CA LEU A 299 21.17 7.19 -25.86
C LEU A 299 21.45 6.88 -27.34
N GLN A 300 22.20 7.73 -28.04
CA GLN A 300 22.69 7.47 -29.39
C GLN A 300 24.08 6.80 -29.42
N VAL A 301 24.85 6.88 -28.32
CA VAL A 301 26.24 6.40 -28.24
C VAL A 301 26.39 5.53 -26.98
N GLY A 302 25.95 4.36 -27.07
CA GLY A 302 25.87 3.22 -26.15
C GLY A 302 26.81 3.02 -24.95
N HIS A 303 27.59 3.99 -24.48
CA HIS A 303 28.48 3.82 -23.32
C HIS A 303 28.88 5.14 -22.67
N LEU A 304 28.18 5.53 -21.62
CA LEU A 304 28.79 6.30 -20.53
C LEU A 304 27.90 6.15 -19.28
N GLN A 305 28.42 5.43 -18.26
CA GLN A 305 27.77 5.35 -16.96
C GLN A 305 27.92 6.70 -16.24
N PRO A 306 26.86 7.23 -15.62
CA PRO A 306 26.99 8.40 -14.75
C PRO A 306 27.94 8.08 -13.59
N PRO A 307 28.66 9.06 -13.05
CA PRO A 307 29.60 8.84 -11.95
C PRO A 307 28.85 8.23 -10.76
N ALA A 308 29.37 7.10 -10.28
CA ALA A 308 28.74 6.17 -9.35
C ALA A 308 28.43 6.74 -7.94
N ASN A 309 28.71 8.00 -7.66
CA ASN A 309 28.75 8.52 -6.29
C ASN A 309 27.72 9.61 -5.94
N HIS A 310 26.77 9.95 -6.81
CA HIS A 310 25.75 10.94 -6.46
C HIS A 310 24.39 10.28 -6.21
N ILE A 311 23.97 10.23 -4.93
CA ILE A 311 22.63 9.77 -4.47
C ILE A 311 21.50 10.51 -5.23
N ALA A 312 21.75 11.75 -5.67
CA ALA A 312 20.81 12.57 -6.42
C ALA A 312 20.53 12.11 -7.87
N THR A 313 21.27 11.13 -8.40
CA THR A 313 21.09 10.66 -9.79
C THR A 313 20.07 9.55 -9.95
N TYR A 314 19.68 8.88 -8.89
CA TYR A 314 18.75 7.75 -8.91
C TYR A 314 17.38 8.11 -8.36
N PRO A 315 16.29 7.45 -8.82
CA PRO A 315 14.97 7.59 -8.21
C PRO A 315 15.00 7.17 -6.73
N ARG A 316 14.09 7.69 -5.92
CA ARG A 316 13.89 7.18 -4.55
C ARG A 316 13.47 5.72 -4.62
N PHE A 317 13.90 4.92 -3.65
CA PHE A 317 13.49 3.50 -3.60
C PHE A 317 11.97 3.35 -3.48
N GLY A 318 11.31 4.30 -2.83
CA GLY A 318 9.86 4.37 -2.75
C GLY A 318 9.18 5.03 -3.94
N GLN A 319 9.92 5.65 -4.87
CA GLN A 319 9.32 6.32 -6.02
C GLN A 319 8.61 5.33 -6.92
N ASN A 320 7.35 5.63 -7.25
CA ASN A 320 6.57 4.82 -8.17
C ASN A 320 7.03 5.03 -9.62
N MET A 321 7.34 3.93 -10.27
CA MET A 321 7.81 3.90 -11.65
C MET A 321 6.80 3.20 -12.54
N ASP A 322 6.65 3.70 -13.76
CA ASP A 322 5.73 3.16 -14.74
C ASP A 322 6.27 1.87 -15.37
N VAL A 323 5.50 0.80 -15.29
CA VAL A 323 5.85 -0.54 -15.77
C VAL A 323 4.68 -1.11 -16.60
N ILE A 324 4.99 -1.69 -17.74
CA ILE A 324 4.02 -2.52 -18.48
C ILE A 324 4.19 -3.96 -17.99
N MET A 325 3.24 -4.42 -17.20
CA MET A 325 3.22 -5.76 -16.62
C MET A 325 2.56 -6.74 -17.58
N VAL A 326 3.24 -7.85 -17.87
CA VAL A 326 2.74 -8.95 -18.71
C VAL A 326 2.54 -10.16 -17.81
N ILE A 327 1.33 -10.73 -17.85
CA ILE A 327 0.87 -11.72 -16.88
C ILE A 327 0.49 -13.00 -17.60
N GLY A 328 1.02 -14.13 -17.13
CA GLY A 328 0.65 -15.46 -17.61
C GLY A 328 0.91 -15.70 -19.09
N GLY A 329 -0.01 -16.42 -19.71
CA GLY A 329 0.06 -16.84 -21.11
C GLY A 329 0.54 -18.27 -21.27
N VAL A 330 0.89 -18.64 -22.50
CA VAL A 330 1.32 -19.99 -22.89
C VAL A 330 2.73 -19.93 -23.45
N SER A 331 3.61 -20.81 -23.02
CA SER A 331 4.99 -20.94 -23.51
C SER A 331 5.05 -21.69 -24.85
N GLU A 332 6.22 -21.69 -25.48
CA GLU A 332 6.48 -22.45 -26.70
C GLU A 332 6.24 -23.97 -26.53
N GLY A 333 6.46 -24.49 -25.33
CA GLY A 333 6.16 -25.90 -24.98
C GLY A 333 4.66 -26.19 -24.77
N GLY A 334 3.80 -25.20 -24.80
CA GLY A 334 2.37 -25.35 -24.51
C GLY A 334 2.02 -25.27 -23.02
N ASP A 335 3.00 -24.97 -22.16
CA ASP A 335 2.79 -24.86 -20.72
C ASP A 335 2.15 -23.53 -20.36
N TYR A 336 1.19 -23.57 -19.44
CA TYR A 336 0.58 -22.36 -18.90
C TYR A 336 1.53 -21.69 -17.90
N LEU A 337 1.74 -20.39 -18.07
CA LEU A 337 2.70 -19.63 -17.31
C LEU A 337 2.04 -18.97 -16.08
N SER A 338 2.67 -19.08 -14.92
CA SER A 338 2.38 -18.28 -13.73
C SER A 338 3.30 -17.06 -13.60
N GLU A 339 4.27 -16.94 -14.49
CA GLU A 339 5.28 -15.90 -14.47
C GLU A 339 4.72 -14.55 -14.88
N CYS A 340 5.12 -13.52 -14.15
CA CYS A 340 4.86 -12.12 -14.48
C CYS A 340 6.19 -11.45 -14.81
N VAL A 341 6.22 -10.70 -15.90
CA VAL A 341 7.37 -9.88 -16.29
C VAL A 341 6.92 -8.45 -16.50
N GLY A 342 7.74 -7.49 -16.11
CA GLY A 342 7.48 -6.08 -16.28
C GLY A 342 8.48 -5.43 -17.23
N TYR A 343 7.99 -4.67 -18.21
CA TYR A 343 8.83 -3.77 -18.98
C TYR A 343 8.95 -2.43 -18.27
N PHE A 344 10.15 -2.12 -17.79
CA PHE A 344 10.45 -0.87 -17.08
C PHE A 344 10.75 0.21 -18.12
N ILE A 345 9.78 1.10 -18.32
CA ILE A 345 9.78 2.07 -19.43
C ILE A 345 10.97 3.02 -19.36
N ASN A 346 11.36 3.46 -18.17
CA ASN A 346 12.41 4.47 -17.98
C ASN A 346 13.83 3.95 -18.26
N GLU A 347 14.05 2.65 -18.11
CA GLU A 347 15.37 2.03 -18.31
C GLU A 347 15.42 1.09 -19.52
N ASP A 348 14.32 1.01 -20.31
CA ASP A 348 14.22 0.21 -21.52
C ASP A 348 14.68 -1.25 -21.30
N ARG A 349 14.19 -1.88 -20.24
CA ARG A 349 14.54 -3.27 -19.86
C ARG A 349 13.39 -4.04 -19.23
N TRP A 350 13.48 -5.36 -19.31
CA TRP A 350 12.58 -6.28 -18.61
C TRP A 350 13.05 -6.56 -17.20
N VAL A 351 12.09 -6.73 -16.27
CA VAL A 351 12.27 -7.14 -14.88
C VAL A 351 11.35 -8.29 -14.55
N ASN A 352 11.81 -9.21 -13.72
CA ASN A 352 10.95 -10.26 -13.20
C ASN A 352 10.12 -9.70 -12.04
N LEU A 353 8.83 -9.98 -12.08
CA LEU A 353 7.87 -9.64 -11.03
C LEU A 353 7.43 -10.92 -10.30
N PRO A 354 6.80 -10.82 -9.12
CA PRO A 354 6.32 -11.99 -8.40
C PRO A 354 5.35 -12.81 -9.25
N HIS A 355 5.50 -14.13 -9.16
CA HIS A 355 4.63 -15.06 -9.85
C HIS A 355 3.22 -15.02 -9.26
N ILE A 356 2.23 -15.17 -10.11
CA ILE A 356 0.85 -15.43 -9.69
C ILE A 356 0.76 -16.86 -9.17
N HIS A 357 -0.15 -17.12 -8.23
CA HIS A 357 -0.23 -18.45 -7.60
C HIS A 357 -0.75 -19.53 -8.55
N ASN A 358 -1.53 -19.11 -9.56
CA ASN A 358 -2.21 -20.02 -10.48
C ASN A 358 -1.67 -19.89 -11.91
N HIS A 359 -1.72 -20.99 -12.67
CA HIS A 359 -1.43 -20.97 -14.09
C HIS A 359 -2.65 -20.46 -14.85
N LEU A 360 -2.48 -19.45 -15.70
CA LEU A 360 -3.60 -18.74 -16.30
C LEU A 360 -3.56 -18.73 -17.82
N ASP A 361 -4.66 -19.15 -18.42
CA ASP A 361 -4.98 -18.95 -19.85
C ASP A 361 -6.42 -18.46 -20.01
N GLY A 362 -6.66 -17.53 -20.91
CA GLY A 362 -8.00 -16.96 -21.13
C GLY A 362 -8.54 -16.13 -19.97
N HIS A 363 -7.65 -15.74 -19.04
CA HIS A 363 -7.96 -14.89 -17.90
C HIS A 363 -8.23 -13.44 -18.32
N ALA A 364 -8.92 -12.71 -17.47
CA ALA A 364 -9.14 -11.29 -17.63
C ALA A 364 -8.32 -10.49 -16.62
N VAL A 365 -7.85 -9.31 -17.02
CA VAL A 365 -7.05 -8.39 -16.18
C VAL A 365 -7.68 -7.01 -16.20
N THR A 366 -7.69 -6.36 -15.04
CA THR A 366 -8.02 -4.94 -14.92
C THR A 366 -7.19 -4.30 -13.83
N THR A 367 -7.06 -2.98 -13.89
CA THR A 367 -6.31 -2.19 -12.90
C THR A 367 -7.23 -1.22 -12.20
N THR A 368 -7.01 -1.05 -10.92
CA THR A 368 -7.50 0.08 -10.13
C THR A 368 -6.32 1.01 -9.82
N ASP A 369 -6.56 2.14 -9.18
CA ASP A 369 -5.49 3.06 -8.77
C ASP A 369 -4.42 2.39 -7.88
N SER A 370 -4.80 1.33 -7.16
CA SER A 370 -3.95 0.71 -6.13
C SER A 370 -3.54 -0.73 -6.42
N TYR A 371 -4.26 -1.45 -7.29
CA TYR A 371 -4.09 -2.88 -7.49
C TYR A 371 -4.27 -3.30 -8.95
N VAL A 372 -3.63 -4.42 -9.31
CA VAL A 372 -3.93 -5.16 -10.54
C VAL A 372 -4.74 -6.41 -10.16
N TYR A 373 -5.87 -6.62 -10.81
CA TYR A 373 -6.73 -7.78 -10.58
C TYR A 373 -6.69 -8.71 -11.78
N VAL A 374 -6.59 -10.01 -11.50
CA VAL A 374 -6.61 -11.08 -12.49
C VAL A 374 -7.67 -12.09 -12.10
N ALA A 375 -8.52 -12.49 -13.03
CA ALA A 375 -9.64 -13.35 -12.72
C ALA A 375 -9.93 -14.37 -13.83
N GLY A 376 -10.37 -15.57 -13.41
CA GLY A 376 -10.79 -16.67 -14.26
C GLY A 376 -9.65 -17.35 -15.00
N SER A 377 -9.94 -18.53 -15.58
CA SER A 377 -8.99 -19.30 -16.39
C SER A 377 -9.75 -20.35 -17.23
N MET A 378 -9.17 -20.76 -18.35
CA MET A 378 -9.63 -21.94 -19.09
C MET A 378 -9.35 -23.22 -18.32
N GLU A 379 -8.37 -23.24 -17.42
CA GLU A 379 -8.08 -24.38 -16.57
C GLU A 379 -9.18 -24.56 -15.52
N PRO A 380 -9.87 -25.72 -15.47
CA PRO A 380 -11.07 -25.90 -14.63
C PRO A 380 -10.81 -25.69 -13.14
N GLY A 381 -9.62 -25.99 -12.66
CA GLY A 381 -9.21 -25.79 -11.26
C GLY A 381 -9.23 -24.32 -10.85
N PHE A 382 -8.89 -23.43 -11.75
CA PHE A 382 -8.68 -22.00 -11.49
C PHE A 382 -9.70 -21.07 -12.14
N ALA A 383 -10.74 -21.62 -12.78
CA ALA A 383 -11.74 -20.84 -13.51
C ALA A 383 -12.59 -19.87 -12.68
N LYS A 384 -12.53 -19.95 -11.34
CA LYS A 384 -13.18 -19.01 -10.41
C LYS A 384 -12.19 -18.11 -9.67
N THR A 385 -10.92 -18.38 -9.72
CA THR A 385 -9.94 -17.67 -8.89
C THR A 385 -9.85 -16.21 -9.26
N VAL A 386 -9.70 -15.37 -8.25
CA VAL A 386 -9.39 -13.95 -8.38
C VAL A 386 -8.19 -13.65 -7.50
N GLU A 387 -7.18 -13.07 -8.11
CA GLU A 387 -5.99 -12.61 -7.41
C GLU A 387 -5.77 -11.13 -7.68
N ARG A 388 -5.25 -10.42 -6.67
CA ARG A 388 -4.84 -9.04 -6.83
C ARG A 388 -3.36 -8.87 -6.54
N TYR A 389 -2.69 -8.11 -7.36
CA TYR A 389 -1.31 -7.69 -7.14
C TYR A 389 -1.29 -6.36 -6.40
N ASN A 390 -0.51 -6.32 -5.30
CA ASN A 390 -0.24 -5.11 -4.53
C ASN A 390 1.14 -4.55 -4.90
N PRO A 391 1.22 -3.46 -5.69
CA PRO A 391 2.51 -2.91 -6.12
C PRO A 391 3.37 -2.43 -4.95
N ASN A 392 2.76 -1.88 -3.90
CA ASN A 392 3.48 -1.35 -2.75
C ASN A 392 4.13 -2.44 -1.87
N ARG A 393 3.61 -3.68 -1.97
CA ARG A 393 4.16 -4.84 -1.27
C ARG A 393 4.89 -5.80 -2.20
N ASN A 394 4.74 -5.61 -3.51
CA ASN A 394 5.25 -6.49 -4.56
C ASN A 394 4.85 -7.95 -4.35
N LEU A 395 3.57 -8.20 -4.11
CA LEU A 395 3.04 -9.55 -3.88
C LEU A 395 1.61 -9.70 -4.41
N TRP A 396 1.25 -10.95 -4.72
CA TRP A 396 -0.12 -11.36 -5.07
C TRP A 396 -0.89 -11.78 -3.82
N GLU A 397 -2.16 -11.45 -3.78
CA GLU A 397 -3.10 -11.80 -2.71
C GLU A 397 -4.35 -12.41 -3.33
N GLN A 398 -4.82 -13.52 -2.79
CA GLN A 398 -6.10 -14.10 -3.20
C GLN A 398 -7.24 -13.32 -2.55
N VAL A 399 -8.29 -13.03 -3.33
CA VAL A 399 -9.51 -12.34 -2.89
C VAL A 399 -10.73 -13.20 -3.19
N CYS A 400 -11.94 -12.70 -2.90
CA CYS A 400 -13.17 -13.45 -3.11
C CYS A 400 -13.32 -13.93 -4.55
N ASN A 401 -13.53 -15.24 -4.71
CA ASN A 401 -13.61 -15.91 -6.00
C ASN A 401 -14.87 -15.49 -6.80
N LEU A 402 -14.80 -15.59 -8.14
CA LEU A 402 -15.93 -15.41 -9.03
C LEU A 402 -17.10 -16.33 -8.64
N MET A 403 -18.32 -15.86 -8.83
CA MET A 403 -19.53 -16.67 -8.58
C MET A 403 -19.65 -17.83 -9.58
N THR A 404 -19.27 -17.62 -10.83
CA THR A 404 -19.31 -18.61 -11.93
C THR A 404 -17.91 -18.96 -12.43
N ARG A 405 -17.71 -20.23 -12.86
CA ARG A 405 -16.49 -20.68 -13.52
C ARG A 405 -16.48 -20.19 -14.96
N LYS A 406 -15.57 -19.29 -15.29
CA LYS A 406 -15.53 -18.68 -16.63
C LYS A 406 -14.15 -18.20 -17.05
N HIS A 407 -14.01 -18.09 -18.36
CA HIS A 407 -12.86 -17.48 -19.03
C HIS A 407 -13.34 -16.62 -20.22
N SER A 408 -12.44 -15.88 -20.83
CA SER A 408 -12.75 -15.02 -21.99
C SER A 408 -13.94 -14.09 -21.76
N PHE A 409 -14.04 -13.55 -20.55
CA PHE A 409 -15.06 -12.60 -20.10
C PHE A 409 -14.47 -11.18 -20.01
N GLY A 410 -15.34 -10.18 -19.98
CA GLY A 410 -14.94 -8.80 -19.74
C GLY A 410 -14.74 -8.55 -18.24
N LEU A 411 -13.59 -8.04 -17.86
CA LEU A 411 -13.30 -7.55 -16.49
C LEU A 411 -12.80 -6.12 -16.58
N MET A 412 -13.48 -5.19 -15.90
CA MET A 412 -13.10 -3.80 -15.88
C MET A 412 -13.38 -3.12 -14.58
N CYS A 413 -12.66 -2.04 -14.31
CA CYS A 413 -12.87 -1.18 -13.18
C CYS A 413 -13.73 0.03 -13.57
N ALA A 414 -14.71 0.35 -12.73
CA ALA A 414 -15.44 1.60 -12.77
C ALA A 414 -15.86 2.01 -11.35
N LYS A 415 -15.72 3.27 -11.00
CA LYS A 415 -16.02 3.79 -9.64
C LYS A 415 -15.39 2.93 -8.53
N CYS A 416 -14.14 2.52 -8.71
CA CYS A 416 -13.37 1.64 -7.81
C CYS A 416 -13.93 0.22 -7.62
N ASN A 417 -15.00 -0.18 -8.31
CA ASN A 417 -15.55 -1.53 -8.30
C ASN A 417 -15.17 -2.28 -9.58
N LEU A 418 -15.13 -3.62 -9.51
CA LEU A 418 -14.84 -4.45 -10.67
C LEU A 418 -16.12 -5.05 -11.24
N TYR A 419 -16.31 -4.91 -12.54
CA TYR A 419 -17.44 -5.47 -13.28
C TYR A 419 -16.97 -6.67 -14.09
N SER A 420 -17.60 -7.82 -13.88
CA SER A 420 -17.35 -9.05 -14.64
C SER A 420 -18.57 -9.37 -15.51
N ILE A 421 -18.37 -9.44 -16.83
CA ILE A 421 -19.46 -9.51 -17.81
C ILE A 421 -19.28 -10.68 -18.75
N GLY A 422 -20.29 -11.56 -18.86
CA GLY A 422 -20.36 -12.66 -19.79
C GLY A 422 -19.20 -13.65 -19.67
N GLY A 423 -18.65 -14.10 -20.79
CA GLY A 423 -17.67 -15.18 -20.89
C GLY A 423 -18.30 -16.53 -21.13
N HIS A 424 -17.51 -17.58 -21.06
CA HIS A 424 -18.02 -18.96 -21.16
C HIS A 424 -17.17 -19.93 -20.33
N GLY A 425 -17.74 -21.07 -19.99
CA GLY A 425 -17.04 -22.22 -19.42
C GLY A 425 -16.71 -23.25 -20.52
N ASN A 426 -15.89 -24.24 -20.19
CA ASN A 426 -15.40 -25.24 -21.14
C ASN A 426 -16.54 -26.03 -21.86
N PHE A 427 -17.70 -26.16 -21.22
CA PHE A 427 -18.87 -26.89 -21.76
C PHE A 427 -20.14 -26.03 -21.77
N SER A 428 -20.02 -24.71 -21.63
CA SER A 428 -21.16 -23.80 -21.60
C SER A 428 -21.31 -23.07 -22.92
N PRO A 429 -22.55 -22.84 -23.40
CA PRO A 429 -22.81 -22.00 -24.57
C PRO A 429 -22.38 -20.55 -24.38
N GLY A 430 -22.10 -20.14 -23.14
CA GLY A 430 -21.74 -18.78 -22.73
C GLY A 430 -22.68 -18.25 -21.68
N PHE A 431 -22.33 -17.11 -21.09
CA PHE A 431 -23.04 -16.51 -19.97
C PHE A 431 -23.67 -15.16 -20.34
N LYS A 432 -24.75 -14.83 -19.61
CA LYS A 432 -25.40 -13.50 -19.62
C LYS A 432 -25.12 -12.73 -18.34
N ASP A 433 -24.41 -13.35 -17.40
CA ASP A 433 -24.20 -12.80 -16.05
C ASP A 433 -23.37 -11.52 -16.07
N VAL A 434 -23.80 -10.57 -15.24
CA VAL A 434 -23.06 -9.38 -14.88
C VAL A 434 -22.93 -9.39 -13.36
N THR A 435 -21.72 -9.28 -12.89
CA THR A 435 -21.45 -9.22 -11.45
C THR A 435 -20.51 -8.07 -11.15
N VAL A 436 -20.73 -7.44 -10.01
CA VAL A 436 -19.87 -6.37 -9.48
C VAL A 436 -19.17 -6.83 -8.21
N TYR A 437 -17.90 -6.57 -8.12
CA TYR A 437 -17.07 -6.82 -6.94
C TYR A 437 -16.76 -5.51 -6.23
N ASP A 438 -17.05 -5.51 -4.93
CA ASP A 438 -16.69 -4.42 -4.02
C ASP A 438 -15.37 -4.79 -3.29
N PRO A 439 -14.26 -4.08 -3.57
CA PRO A 439 -12.97 -4.36 -2.94
C PRO A 439 -12.92 -4.08 -1.44
N GLU A 440 -13.80 -3.23 -0.90
CA GLU A 440 -13.83 -2.91 0.53
C GLU A 440 -14.53 -4.01 1.33
N GLN A 441 -15.59 -4.60 0.76
CA GLN A 441 -16.34 -5.67 1.39
C GLN A 441 -15.81 -7.06 1.04
N ASP A 442 -14.93 -7.18 0.04
CA ASP A 442 -14.45 -8.45 -0.53
C ASP A 442 -15.60 -9.37 -0.96
N LYS A 443 -16.58 -8.82 -1.71
CA LYS A 443 -17.79 -9.57 -2.10
C LYS A 443 -18.23 -9.26 -3.53
N TRP A 444 -18.75 -10.30 -4.20
CA TRP A 444 -19.43 -10.19 -5.49
C TRP A 444 -20.94 -10.05 -5.30
N GLN A 445 -21.57 -9.22 -6.13
CA GLN A 445 -23.01 -9.04 -6.23
C GLN A 445 -23.46 -9.24 -7.67
N VAL A 446 -24.65 -9.85 -7.85
CA VAL A 446 -25.25 -10.07 -9.18
C VAL A 446 -26.01 -8.81 -9.59
N LEU A 447 -25.80 -8.38 -10.82
CA LEU A 447 -26.52 -7.27 -11.45
C LEU A 447 -27.48 -7.79 -12.52
N GLU A 448 -28.16 -6.86 -13.23
CA GLU A 448 -29.05 -7.20 -14.33
C GLU A 448 -28.27 -7.92 -15.45
N SER A 449 -28.77 -9.10 -15.84
CA SER A 449 -28.16 -9.94 -16.88
C SER A 449 -28.20 -9.29 -18.24
N ALA A 450 -27.20 -9.60 -19.08
CA ALA A 450 -27.19 -9.17 -20.47
C ALA A 450 -28.37 -9.75 -21.27
N PRO A 451 -28.91 -9.02 -22.25
CA PRO A 451 -30.04 -9.50 -23.07
C PRO A 451 -29.69 -10.74 -23.90
N LYS A 452 -28.44 -10.88 -24.31
CA LYS A 452 -27.92 -12.00 -25.10
C LYS A 452 -26.75 -12.70 -24.43
N ILE A 453 -26.45 -13.92 -24.83
CA ILE A 453 -25.25 -14.65 -24.43
C ILE A 453 -24.03 -13.90 -24.97
N LEU A 454 -23.05 -13.65 -24.12
CA LEU A 454 -21.83 -12.90 -24.45
C LEU A 454 -20.61 -13.82 -24.29
N ARG A 455 -20.00 -14.21 -25.39
CA ARG A 455 -18.74 -14.99 -25.42
C ARG A 455 -17.58 -14.10 -25.91
N ASP A 456 -16.36 -14.46 -25.56
CA ASP A 456 -15.15 -13.77 -26.00
C ASP A 456 -15.27 -12.25 -25.83
N VAL A 457 -15.66 -11.86 -24.61
CA VAL A 457 -16.06 -10.49 -24.28
C VAL A 457 -14.84 -9.58 -24.23
N LYS A 458 -14.92 -8.49 -24.97
CA LYS A 458 -14.03 -7.35 -24.83
C LYS A 458 -14.85 -6.16 -24.38
N ALA A 459 -14.35 -5.46 -23.39
CA ALA A 459 -15.09 -4.37 -22.81
C ALA A 459 -14.17 -3.22 -22.41
N ILE A 460 -14.69 -2.02 -22.46
CA ILE A 460 -14.03 -0.79 -22.02
C ILE A 460 -15.03 0.06 -21.24
N CYS A 461 -14.55 0.64 -20.15
CA CYS A 461 -15.33 1.61 -19.38
C CYS A 461 -14.97 3.02 -19.82
N VAL A 462 -15.98 3.85 -20.06
CA VAL A 462 -15.85 5.25 -20.45
C VAL A 462 -16.53 6.12 -19.38
N GLU A 463 -15.83 7.15 -18.90
CA GLU A 463 -16.32 8.13 -17.91
C GLU A 463 -16.83 7.49 -16.59
N ASP A 464 -16.28 6.33 -16.21
CA ASP A 464 -16.73 5.57 -15.05
C ASP A 464 -18.25 5.29 -15.00
N ARG A 465 -18.91 5.39 -16.17
CA ARG A 465 -20.36 5.26 -16.30
C ARG A 465 -20.77 4.23 -17.32
N PHE A 466 -20.22 4.30 -18.52
CA PHE A 466 -20.66 3.44 -19.63
C PHE A 466 -19.66 2.33 -19.91
N ILE A 467 -20.13 1.08 -19.89
CA ILE A 467 -19.34 -0.06 -20.29
C ILE A 467 -19.76 -0.43 -21.71
N TYR A 468 -18.84 -0.25 -22.67
CA TYR A 468 -18.99 -0.69 -24.04
C TYR A 468 -18.42 -2.08 -24.19
N ILE A 469 -19.17 -2.95 -24.85
CA ILE A 469 -18.87 -4.37 -24.92
C ILE A 469 -18.95 -4.83 -26.36
N THR A 470 -17.91 -5.51 -26.84
CA THR A 470 -17.95 -6.31 -28.07
C THR A 470 -17.82 -7.77 -27.68
N ALA A 471 -18.73 -8.60 -28.17
CA ALA A 471 -18.78 -10.01 -27.82
C ALA A 471 -19.28 -10.84 -28.98
N ARG A 472 -19.08 -12.16 -28.92
CA ARG A 472 -19.70 -13.13 -29.84
C ARG A 472 -20.96 -13.69 -29.19
N THR A 473 -22.04 -13.80 -29.99
CA THR A 473 -23.28 -14.41 -29.55
C THR A 473 -23.66 -15.53 -30.53
N PRO A 474 -24.25 -16.65 -30.05
CA PRO A 474 -24.80 -17.68 -30.95
C PRO A 474 -25.86 -17.08 -31.88
N VAL A 475 -25.89 -17.56 -33.13
CA VAL A 475 -26.92 -17.18 -34.11
C VAL A 475 -28.15 -18.05 -33.83
N ASP A 476 -29.33 -17.42 -33.69
CA ASP A 476 -30.61 -18.09 -33.41
C ASP A 476 -31.22 -18.75 -34.69
N SER A 477 -30.42 -19.42 -35.52
CA SER A 477 -30.92 -20.12 -36.71
C SER A 477 -30.64 -21.61 -36.61
N ASP A 478 -31.67 -22.41 -36.83
CA ASP A 478 -31.66 -23.88 -36.73
C ASP A 478 -30.67 -24.58 -37.70
N ASN A 479 -29.94 -23.85 -38.51
CA ASN A 479 -29.10 -24.40 -39.59
C ASN A 479 -27.64 -23.94 -39.63
N GLU A 480 -27.18 -23.10 -38.68
CA GLU A 480 -25.77 -22.66 -38.68
C GLU A 480 -25.22 -22.63 -37.25
N ASP A 481 -24.24 -23.47 -36.97
CA ASP A 481 -23.38 -23.41 -35.77
C ASP A 481 -22.50 -22.14 -35.79
N GLY A 482 -23.10 -20.98 -36.03
CA GLY A 482 -22.41 -19.70 -36.23
C GLY A 482 -22.40 -18.82 -34.99
N LEU A 483 -21.28 -18.13 -34.78
CA LEU A 483 -21.16 -17.04 -33.81
C LEU A 483 -21.14 -15.71 -34.59
N ARG A 484 -22.01 -14.77 -34.22
CA ARG A 484 -21.93 -13.38 -34.73
C ARG A 484 -21.36 -12.42 -33.71
N THR A 485 -20.64 -11.40 -34.16
CA THR A 485 -20.17 -10.32 -33.32
C THR A 485 -21.29 -9.32 -33.08
N ILE A 486 -21.46 -8.94 -31.83
CA ILE A 486 -22.39 -7.90 -31.41
C ILE A 486 -21.65 -6.86 -30.55
N THR A 487 -22.17 -5.63 -30.55
CA THR A 487 -21.71 -4.56 -29.68
C THR A 487 -22.90 -4.11 -28.84
N CYS A 488 -22.72 -3.93 -27.55
CA CYS A 488 -23.73 -3.43 -26.64
C CYS A 488 -23.12 -2.51 -25.59
N ARG A 489 -23.96 -1.75 -24.90
CA ARG A 489 -23.56 -0.81 -23.87
C ARG A 489 -24.36 -1.05 -22.60
N TYR A 490 -23.67 -1.07 -21.48
CA TYR A 490 -24.26 -1.10 -20.16
C TYR A 490 -24.04 0.24 -19.46
N ASP A 491 -25.11 0.86 -18.97
CA ASP A 491 -25.05 2.09 -18.15
C ASP A 491 -25.05 1.69 -16.66
N ILE A 492 -23.95 1.99 -15.98
CA ILE A 492 -23.72 1.64 -14.57
C ILE A 492 -24.71 2.39 -13.64
N GLU A 493 -25.06 3.64 -13.96
CA GLU A 493 -25.91 4.47 -13.10
C GLU A 493 -27.38 4.04 -13.15
N SER A 494 -27.87 3.77 -14.35
CA SER A 494 -29.26 3.30 -14.52
C SER A 494 -29.39 1.79 -14.39
N SER A 495 -28.28 1.06 -14.35
CA SER A 495 -28.21 -0.42 -14.38
C SER A 495 -28.96 -1.02 -15.58
N ARG A 496 -28.91 -0.38 -16.74
CA ARG A 496 -29.66 -0.78 -17.95
C ARG A 496 -28.76 -1.10 -19.12
N TRP A 497 -29.22 -2.04 -19.91
CA TRP A 497 -28.64 -2.37 -21.20
C TRP A 497 -29.26 -1.50 -22.29
N LEU A 498 -28.41 -1.02 -23.20
CA LEU A 498 -28.83 -0.30 -24.40
C LEU A 498 -28.42 -1.13 -25.62
N ASP A 499 -29.38 -1.40 -26.48
CA ASP A 499 -29.17 -2.23 -27.68
C ASP A 499 -28.43 -1.44 -28.77
N THR A 500 -27.73 -2.17 -29.64
CA THR A 500 -26.73 -1.65 -30.57
C THR A 500 -27.29 -0.86 -31.74
N ASP A 501 -28.53 -1.11 -32.14
CA ASP A 501 -29.15 -0.47 -33.30
C ASP A 501 -29.37 1.06 -33.11
N SER A 502 -29.22 1.55 -31.91
CA SER A 502 -29.37 2.97 -31.53
C SER A 502 -28.10 3.60 -30.92
N LEU A 503 -26.94 2.89 -30.91
CA LEU A 503 -25.74 3.46 -30.34
C LEU A 503 -25.14 4.52 -31.25
N PRO A 504 -24.81 5.72 -30.73
CA PRO A 504 -23.82 6.55 -31.40
C PRO A 504 -22.55 5.71 -31.51
N LEU A 505 -22.01 5.67 -32.68
CA LEU A 505 -20.89 4.84 -33.06
C LEU A 505 -19.70 5.16 -32.12
N LEU A 506 -19.11 4.11 -31.58
CA LEU A 506 -17.94 4.18 -30.72
C LEU A 506 -16.86 5.07 -31.35
N ASP A 507 -16.29 5.92 -30.52
CA ASP A 507 -15.07 6.62 -30.82
C ASP A 507 -14.03 5.64 -31.43
N ASN A 508 -13.34 6.05 -32.49
CA ASN A 508 -12.36 5.22 -33.18
C ASN A 508 -11.33 4.58 -32.26
N TYR A 509 -11.01 5.25 -31.12
CA TYR A 509 -10.12 4.75 -30.09
C TYR A 509 -10.69 3.50 -29.39
N CYS A 510 -11.94 3.55 -28.96
CA CYS A 510 -12.60 2.41 -28.31
C CYS A 510 -12.80 1.25 -29.28
N ALA A 511 -13.15 1.54 -30.54
CA ALA A 511 -13.29 0.55 -31.58
C ALA A 511 -11.94 -0.11 -31.93
N PHE A 512 -10.86 0.66 -31.99
CA PHE A 512 -9.51 0.12 -32.19
C PHE A 512 -9.07 -0.75 -30.99
N GLN A 513 -9.23 -0.28 -29.77
CA GLN A 513 -8.88 -1.04 -28.57
C GLN A 513 -9.64 -2.37 -28.51
N MET A 514 -10.91 -2.38 -28.87
CA MET A 514 -11.72 -3.58 -28.96
C MET A 514 -11.36 -4.46 -30.17
N SER A 515 -11.09 -3.89 -31.35
CA SER A 515 -10.75 -4.64 -32.56
C SER A 515 -9.37 -5.30 -32.45
N VAL A 516 -8.37 -4.59 -31.99
CA VAL A 516 -7.00 -5.15 -31.77
C VAL A 516 -7.02 -6.25 -30.71
N SER A 517 -7.89 -6.11 -29.69
CA SER A 517 -8.12 -7.20 -28.72
C SER A 517 -8.87 -8.41 -29.34
N CYS A 518 -9.72 -8.21 -30.37
CA CYS A 518 -10.46 -9.29 -31.03
C CYS A 518 -9.61 -10.11 -31.99
N THR A 519 -8.54 -9.56 -32.59
CA THR A 519 -7.62 -10.31 -33.47
C THR A 519 -6.87 -11.42 -32.72
N ASN A 520 -6.91 -11.43 -31.40
CA ASN A 520 -6.26 -12.45 -30.56
C ASN A 520 -7.04 -13.76 -30.43
N PHE A 521 -8.26 -13.86 -30.95
CA PHE A 521 -9.07 -15.09 -30.85
C PHE A 521 -9.55 -15.59 -32.24
N TYR A 522 -8.91 -16.65 -32.69
CA TYR A 522 -9.29 -17.51 -33.80
C TYR A 522 -9.37 -16.92 -35.21
N ASN A 523 -8.53 -17.53 -36.01
CA ASN A 523 -8.46 -17.62 -37.44
C ASN A 523 -9.78 -17.33 -38.15
N THR A 524 -10.02 -16.10 -38.57
CA THR A 524 -10.84 -15.83 -39.75
C THR A 524 -10.13 -14.76 -40.56
N ALA A 525 -9.53 -15.21 -41.62
CA ALA A 525 -8.78 -14.46 -42.63
C ALA A 525 -9.59 -13.38 -43.38
N SER A 526 -10.67 -12.85 -42.82
CA SER A 526 -11.56 -11.93 -43.52
C SER A 526 -11.98 -10.68 -42.78
N CYS A 527 -11.34 -10.33 -41.67
CA CYS A 527 -11.63 -9.07 -40.99
C CYS A 527 -10.43 -8.11 -41.03
N CYS A 528 -10.10 -7.64 -42.24
CA CYS A 528 -9.49 -6.32 -42.34
C CYS A 528 -10.46 -5.30 -41.72
N PRO A 529 -10.04 -4.47 -40.77
CA PRO A 529 -10.87 -3.39 -40.26
C PRO A 529 -11.15 -2.43 -41.42
N LYS A 530 -12.35 -2.52 -41.99
CA LYS A 530 -12.85 -1.44 -42.86
C LYS A 530 -13.00 -0.23 -41.95
N SER A 531 -12.25 0.82 -42.24
CA SER A 531 -12.32 2.12 -41.60
C SER A 531 -13.77 2.62 -41.57
N TYR A 532 -14.37 2.65 -40.43
CA TYR A 532 -15.64 3.34 -40.23
C TYR A 532 -15.33 4.70 -39.61
N SER A 533 -15.52 5.76 -40.38
CA SER A 533 -15.51 7.13 -39.89
C SER A 533 -16.85 7.45 -39.27
N ILE A 534 -16.83 7.94 -38.05
CA ILE A 534 -18.02 8.24 -37.32
C ILE A 534 -17.88 9.62 -36.68
N SER A 535 -18.86 10.48 -36.95
CA SER A 535 -19.01 11.81 -36.38
C SER A 535 -19.78 11.72 -35.07
N VAL A 536 -19.22 12.30 -34.01
CA VAL A 536 -19.87 12.44 -32.69
C VAL A 536 -20.29 13.88 -32.48
N ASP A 537 -21.48 14.08 -31.93
CA ASP A 537 -22.09 15.39 -31.67
C ASP A 537 -21.22 16.28 -30.76
N GLU A 538 -21.31 17.61 -30.94
CA GLU A 538 -20.47 18.65 -30.36
C GLU A 538 -20.41 18.71 -28.82
N ALA A 539 -21.30 18.03 -28.10
CA ALA A 539 -21.30 18.00 -26.63
C ALA A 539 -20.27 17.05 -25.99
N GLN A 540 -19.65 16.16 -26.76
CA GLN A 540 -18.66 15.17 -26.30
C GLN A 540 -17.22 15.46 -26.76
N SER A 541 -16.93 16.64 -27.25
CA SER A 541 -15.67 17.04 -27.89
C SER A 541 -14.42 17.05 -27.00
N LYS A 542 -14.48 16.66 -25.74
CA LYS A 542 -13.30 16.61 -24.85
C LYS A 542 -12.53 15.28 -24.84
N ILE A 543 -13.05 14.23 -25.47
CA ILE A 543 -12.44 12.87 -25.43
C ILE A 543 -11.92 12.40 -26.78
N SER A 544 -12.05 13.17 -27.85
CA SER A 544 -11.54 12.80 -29.17
C SER A 544 -10.00 12.91 -29.24
N ARG A 545 -9.30 11.99 -28.61
CA ARG A 545 -7.94 11.63 -29.04
C ARG A 545 -8.10 10.52 -30.08
N HIS A 546 -8.28 10.91 -31.33
CA HIS A 546 -8.24 9.98 -32.44
C HIS A 546 -6.95 9.15 -32.39
N ILE A 547 -7.08 7.82 -32.43
CA ILE A 547 -5.98 7.04 -32.98
C ILE A 547 -6.01 7.33 -34.50
N PRO A 548 -5.04 8.05 -35.02
CA PRO A 548 -5.03 8.35 -36.45
C PRO A 548 -4.98 7.04 -37.21
N ASN A 549 -5.62 6.96 -38.37
CA ASN A 549 -5.40 5.89 -39.35
C ASN A 549 -3.90 5.67 -39.63
N GLU A 550 -3.09 6.70 -39.42
CA GLU A 550 -1.63 6.68 -39.40
C GLU A 550 -1.00 5.62 -38.51
N ILE A 551 -1.60 5.27 -37.34
CA ILE A 551 -1.06 4.21 -36.47
C ILE A 551 -1.29 2.83 -37.13
N LEU A 552 -2.48 2.62 -37.71
CA LEU A 552 -2.82 1.36 -38.37
C LEU A 552 -2.05 1.20 -39.66
N GLU A 553 -1.90 2.28 -40.44
CA GLU A 553 -1.14 2.28 -41.71
C GLU A 553 0.37 2.17 -41.49
N SER A 554 0.86 2.62 -40.32
CA SER A 554 2.28 2.55 -39.94
C SER A 554 2.67 1.25 -39.24
N LEU A 555 1.74 0.30 -39.04
CA LEU A 555 2.04 -1.00 -38.42
C LEU A 555 3.12 -1.74 -39.23
N PRO A 556 4.20 -2.21 -38.59
CA PRO A 556 5.18 -3.04 -39.28
C PRO A 556 4.50 -4.29 -39.85
N PRO A 557 4.82 -4.72 -41.08
CA PRO A 557 4.23 -5.91 -41.67
C PRO A 557 4.37 -7.17 -40.79
N GLU A 558 5.41 -7.22 -39.99
CA GLU A 558 5.69 -8.29 -39.04
C GLU A 558 4.67 -8.36 -37.90
N VAL A 559 4.09 -7.23 -37.53
CA VAL A 559 3.08 -7.13 -36.45
C VAL A 559 1.70 -7.53 -36.97
N LEU A 560 1.39 -7.25 -38.20
CA LEU A 560 0.10 -7.59 -38.84
C LEU A 560 -0.21 -9.10 -38.85
N SER A 561 0.84 -9.94 -38.81
CA SER A 561 0.72 -11.41 -38.84
C SER A 561 0.82 -12.05 -37.45
N ILE A 562 0.86 -11.27 -36.35
CA ILE A 562 0.96 -11.78 -35.00
C ILE A 562 -0.42 -12.06 -34.42
N GLU A 563 -0.64 -13.27 -33.92
CA GLU A 563 -1.83 -13.68 -33.22
C GLU A 563 -1.52 -13.87 -31.71
N GLY A 564 -2.49 -13.64 -30.83
CA GLY A 564 -2.34 -13.89 -29.40
C GLY A 564 -1.33 -12.99 -28.67
N ALA A 565 -1.00 -11.82 -29.21
CA ALA A 565 -0.16 -10.83 -28.56
C ALA A 565 -0.90 -10.15 -27.39
N ALA A 566 -0.18 -9.80 -26.34
CA ALA A 566 -0.68 -8.93 -25.28
C ALA A 566 -0.61 -7.47 -25.74
N ILE A 567 -1.66 -6.70 -25.46
CA ILE A 567 -1.74 -5.29 -25.83
C ILE A 567 -2.01 -4.46 -24.61
N CYS A 568 -1.28 -3.37 -24.48
CA CYS A 568 -1.42 -2.42 -23.39
C CYS A 568 -1.30 -0.99 -23.90
N TYR A 569 -2.08 -0.10 -23.29
CA TYR A 569 -2.02 1.34 -23.52
C TYR A 569 -1.42 2.02 -22.29
N TYR A 570 -0.51 2.94 -22.57
CA TYR A 570 0.05 3.81 -21.54
C TYR A 570 0.13 5.23 -22.09
N LYS A 571 -0.66 6.13 -21.54
CA LYS A 571 -0.89 7.48 -22.07
C LYS A 571 -1.38 7.37 -23.52
N ASP A 572 -0.63 7.93 -24.47
CA ASP A 572 -0.96 7.88 -25.89
C ASP A 572 -0.16 6.78 -26.64
N ASP A 573 0.69 6.04 -25.94
CA ASP A 573 1.52 4.97 -26.49
C ASP A 573 0.79 3.63 -26.48
N VAL A 574 1.09 2.80 -27.50
CA VAL A 574 0.55 1.44 -27.63
C VAL A 574 1.68 0.43 -27.57
N PHE A 575 1.52 -0.60 -26.75
CA PHE A 575 2.47 -1.71 -26.62
C PHE A 575 1.83 -2.99 -27.17
N ILE A 576 2.56 -3.71 -28.03
CA ILE A 576 2.20 -5.03 -28.56
C ILE A 576 3.32 -5.99 -28.21
N ILE A 577 3.01 -7.07 -27.46
CA ILE A 577 4.00 -7.86 -26.77
C ILE A 577 3.77 -9.35 -27.02
N GLY A 578 4.76 -10.07 -27.53
CA GLY A 578 4.72 -11.50 -27.74
C GLY A 578 3.74 -11.94 -28.83
N GLY A 579 3.07 -13.07 -28.61
CA GLY A 579 2.17 -13.69 -29.54
C GLY A 579 2.83 -14.83 -30.34
N TRP A 580 2.17 -15.31 -31.36
CA TRP A 580 2.70 -16.30 -32.33
C TRP A 580 2.50 -15.83 -33.76
N LYS A 581 3.24 -16.44 -34.69
CA LYS A 581 3.04 -16.34 -36.12
C LYS A 581 2.76 -17.74 -36.68
N ASN A 582 1.74 -17.86 -37.57
CA ASN A 582 1.59 -19.05 -38.37
C ASN A 582 2.71 -19.05 -39.43
N SER A 583 3.61 -20.01 -39.39
CA SER A 583 4.48 -20.31 -40.51
C SER A 583 3.75 -21.32 -41.43
N ASP A 584 4.01 -21.25 -42.72
CA ASP A 584 3.45 -22.20 -43.71
C ASP A 584 3.88 -23.67 -43.43
N ASP A 585 4.87 -23.88 -42.59
CA ASP A 585 5.27 -25.15 -42.00
C ASP A 585 4.65 -25.30 -40.60
N ILE A 586 3.91 -26.32 -40.38
CA ILE A 586 3.16 -26.94 -39.29
C ILE A 586 3.44 -26.42 -37.85
N ASP A 587 4.53 -25.70 -37.58
CA ASP A 587 4.93 -25.25 -36.23
C ASP A 587 4.64 -23.76 -35.99
N LYS A 588 3.85 -23.50 -34.93
CA LYS A 588 3.60 -22.15 -34.41
C LYS A 588 4.90 -21.56 -33.85
N GLN A 589 5.36 -20.45 -34.45
CA GLN A 589 6.50 -19.74 -33.93
C GLN A 589 6.09 -18.75 -32.85
N TYR A 590 6.39 -19.07 -31.58
CA TYR A 590 6.16 -18.17 -30.44
C TYR A 590 7.18 -17.03 -30.43
N ARG A 591 6.72 -15.85 -30.03
CA ARG A 591 7.51 -14.62 -30.11
C ARG A 591 7.83 -14.05 -28.74
N LYS A 592 9.02 -13.48 -28.62
CA LYS A 592 9.48 -12.68 -27.47
C LYS A 592 9.67 -11.20 -27.78
N GLU A 593 9.43 -10.82 -29.04
CA GLU A 593 9.52 -9.44 -29.50
C GLU A 593 8.38 -8.61 -28.90
N ALA A 594 8.70 -7.36 -28.59
CA ALA A 594 7.76 -6.35 -28.11
C ALA A 594 7.93 -5.07 -28.92
N TYR A 595 6.82 -4.43 -29.21
CA TYR A 595 6.78 -3.21 -30.04
C TYR A 595 6.06 -2.11 -29.25
N ARG A 596 6.55 -0.88 -29.38
CA ARG A 596 5.92 0.33 -28.84
C ARG A 596 5.66 1.32 -29.96
N TYR A 597 4.41 1.75 -30.10
CA TYR A 597 4.11 2.96 -30.83
C TYR A 597 4.29 4.16 -29.92
N CYS A 598 5.22 5.03 -30.27
CA CYS A 598 5.44 6.28 -29.55
C CYS A 598 4.61 7.39 -30.22
N ALA A 599 3.57 7.84 -29.54
CA ALA A 599 2.67 8.87 -30.08
C ALA A 599 3.38 10.22 -30.29
N GLU A 600 4.32 10.58 -29.45
CA GLU A 600 5.13 11.80 -29.58
C GLU A 600 5.99 11.80 -30.84
N ARG A 601 6.57 10.61 -31.19
CA ARG A 601 7.44 10.43 -32.36
C ARG A 601 6.67 9.91 -33.60
N ARG A 602 5.40 9.56 -33.44
CA ARG A 602 4.51 8.97 -34.45
C ARG A 602 5.13 7.78 -35.19
N ARG A 603 5.82 6.89 -34.48
CA ARG A 603 6.47 5.72 -35.06
C ARG A 603 6.50 4.52 -34.16
N TRP A 604 6.53 3.33 -34.74
CA TRP A 604 6.79 2.08 -34.04
C TRP A 604 8.28 1.92 -33.72
N MET A 605 8.56 1.40 -32.54
CA MET A 605 9.90 1.07 -32.06
C MET A 605 9.93 -0.37 -31.58
N LEU A 606 10.96 -1.11 -31.98
CA LEU A 606 11.24 -2.43 -31.41
C LEU A 606 11.85 -2.24 -30.02
N LEU A 607 11.29 -2.93 -29.03
CA LEU A 607 11.79 -2.93 -27.66
C LEU A 607 12.75 -4.11 -27.44
N PRO A 608 13.54 -4.11 -26.36
CA PRO A 608 14.28 -5.30 -25.94
C PRO A 608 13.34 -6.51 -25.85
N PRO A 609 13.79 -7.70 -26.29
CA PRO A 609 12.94 -8.89 -26.27
C PRO A 609 12.65 -9.33 -24.83
N MET A 610 11.46 -9.90 -24.63
CA MET A 610 11.10 -10.54 -23.34
C MET A 610 12.08 -11.67 -22.99
N PRO A 611 12.23 -11.99 -21.69
CA PRO A 611 13.06 -13.12 -21.25
C PRO A 611 12.63 -14.45 -21.88
N GLN A 612 11.33 -14.67 -22.06
CA GLN A 612 10.74 -15.88 -22.63
C GLN A 612 9.66 -15.55 -23.66
N PRO A 613 9.55 -16.34 -24.77
CA PRO A 613 8.45 -16.20 -25.70
C PRO A 613 7.14 -16.63 -25.06
N ARG A 614 6.06 -15.91 -25.35
CA ARG A 614 4.72 -16.24 -24.83
C ARG A 614 3.62 -15.69 -25.71
N CYS A 615 2.49 -16.39 -25.70
CA CYS A 615 1.27 -15.94 -26.33
C CYS A 615 0.10 -15.98 -25.34
N ARG A 616 -1.04 -15.36 -25.71
CA ARG A 616 -2.26 -15.28 -24.88
C ARG A 616 -2.03 -14.70 -23.48
N ALA A 617 -0.90 -14.05 -23.26
CA ALA A 617 -0.67 -13.26 -22.06
C ALA A 617 -1.57 -12.02 -22.07
N THR A 618 -1.81 -11.47 -20.90
CA THR A 618 -2.44 -10.16 -20.76
C THR A 618 -1.42 -9.13 -20.33
N ALA A 619 -1.61 -7.88 -20.73
CA ALA A 619 -0.73 -6.79 -20.32
C ALA A 619 -1.53 -5.64 -19.73
N CYS A 620 -0.97 -4.98 -18.72
CA CYS A 620 -1.54 -3.80 -18.09
C CYS A 620 -0.44 -2.84 -17.64
N HIS A 621 -0.80 -1.55 -17.55
CA HIS A 621 0.06 -0.56 -16.92
C HIS A 621 -0.08 -0.64 -15.41
N VAL A 622 1.04 -0.57 -14.70
CA VAL A 622 1.10 -0.54 -13.24
C VAL A 622 2.24 0.34 -12.77
N ARG A 623 2.07 0.99 -11.62
CA ARG A 623 3.11 1.79 -10.97
C ARG A 623 3.71 1.00 -9.83
N ILE A 624 5.01 0.71 -9.92
CA ILE A 624 5.73 -0.14 -8.95
C ILE A 624 6.84 0.69 -8.32
N PRO A 625 7.00 0.68 -6.98
CA PRO A 625 8.11 1.34 -6.31
C PRO A 625 9.47 0.86 -6.83
N PHE A 626 10.38 1.80 -7.09
CA PHE A 626 11.68 1.52 -7.70
C PHE A 626 12.50 0.46 -6.94
N ARG A 627 12.30 0.35 -5.61
CA ARG A 627 12.95 -0.70 -4.79
C ARG A 627 12.75 -2.14 -5.29
N TYR A 628 11.68 -2.40 -6.01
CA TYR A 628 11.37 -3.73 -6.56
C TYR A 628 11.85 -3.92 -8.01
N LEU A 629 12.28 -2.84 -8.66
CA LEU A 629 12.71 -2.84 -10.05
C LEU A 629 14.23 -2.84 -10.22
N HIS A 630 14.98 -2.38 -9.21
CA HIS A 630 16.44 -2.42 -9.25
C HIS A 630 16.94 -3.85 -8.95
N GLY A 631 17.74 -4.40 -9.84
CA GLY A 631 18.46 -5.66 -9.58
C GLY A 631 19.50 -5.45 -8.47
N SER A 632 19.58 -6.37 -7.54
CA SER A 632 20.39 -6.31 -6.29
C SER A 632 21.89 -6.03 -6.47
N GLN A 633 22.40 -5.97 -7.69
CA GLN A 633 23.84 -5.81 -7.97
C GLN A 633 24.29 -4.42 -8.43
N LYS A 634 23.39 -3.51 -8.85
CA LYS A 634 23.78 -2.24 -9.47
C LYS A 634 23.81 -1.02 -8.56
N TYR A 635 23.13 -1.06 -7.42
CA TYR A 635 23.01 0.11 -6.55
C TYR A 635 23.49 -0.21 -5.15
N PRO A 636 24.60 0.36 -4.68
CA PRO A 636 25.02 0.24 -3.29
C PRO A 636 23.93 0.83 -2.39
N MET A 637 23.57 0.11 -1.34
CA MET A 637 22.65 0.64 -0.32
C MET A 637 23.17 1.99 0.15
N PRO A 638 22.33 3.04 0.15
CA PRO A 638 22.78 4.35 0.59
C PRO A 638 23.24 4.28 2.06
N PRO A 639 24.33 5.00 2.41
CA PRO A 639 24.88 4.99 3.77
C PRO A 639 23.84 5.38 4.85
N ASN A 640 22.79 6.09 4.48
CA ASN A 640 21.69 6.48 5.37
C ASN A 640 20.79 5.31 5.83
N LEU A 641 20.74 4.20 5.08
CA LEU A 641 20.07 2.98 5.55
C LEU A 641 20.89 2.26 6.64
N MET A 642 22.21 2.38 6.59
CA MET A 642 23.05 1.97 7.73
C MET A 642 22.77 2.85 8.95
N TRP A 643 22.59 4.16 8.77
CA TRP A 643 22.27 5.09 9.85
C TRP A 643 20.91 4.82 10.50
N GLN A 644 19.86 4.47 9.72
CA GLN A 644 18.58 4.07 10.29
C GLN A 644 18.67 2.71 11.02
N LYS A 645 19.42 1.74 10.46
CA LYS A 645 19.69 0.48 11.16
C LYS A 645 20.49 0.71 12.43
N ASP A 646 21.45 1.62 12.41
CA ASP A 646 22.27 1.98 13.57
C ASP A 646 21.45 2.76 14.60
N ARG A 647 20.53 3.64 14.17
CA ARG A 647 19.60 4.36 15.07
C ARG A 647 18.57 3.39 15.70
N ILE A 648 18.06 2.44 14.93
CA ILE A 648 17.22 1.36 15.45
C ILE A 648 18.02 0.48 16.41
N ARG A 649 19.26 0.13 16.09
CA ARG A 649 20.17 -0.60 17.00
C ARG A 649 20.47 0.20 18.25
N GLN A 650 20.73 1.50 18.16
CA GLN A 650 20.94 2.37 19.31
C GLN A 650 19.69 2.47 20.18
N MET A 651 18.49 2.62 19.59
CA MET A 651 17.23 2.61 20.34
C MET A 651 16.97 1.24 21.01
N GLN A 652 17.26 0.14 20.32
CA GLN A 652 17.18 -1.19 20.90
C GLN A 652 18.21 -1.41 22.00
N GLU A 653 19.40 -0.84 21.86
CA GLU A 653 20.45 -0.92 22.89
C GLU A 653 20.13 -0.06 24.11
N ILE A 654 19.59 1.15 23.92
CA ILE A 654 19.07 2.01 25.00
C ILE A 654 17.93 1.28 25.72
N HIS A 655 17.00 0.68 24.99
CA HIS A 655 15.92 -0.13 25.56
C HIS A 655 16.46 -1.33 26.34
N ARG A 656 17.45 -2.08 25.80
CA ARG A 656 18.11 -3.19 26.50
C ARG A 656 18.86 -2.73 27.75
N GLN A 657 19.49 -1.57 27.71
CA GLN A 657 20.21 -1.00 28.87
C GLN A 657 19.23 -0.51 29.95
N THR A 658 18.09 0.04 29.53
CA THR A 658 17.00 0.43 30.44
C THR A 658 16.38 -0.80 31.10
N VAL A 659 16.10 -1.85 30.32
CA VAL A 659 15.59 -3.14 30.83
C VAL A 659 16.63 -3.85 31.72
N ARG A 660 17.93 -3.78 31.41
CA ARG A 660 18.99 -4.38 32.23
C ARG A 660 19.24 -3.64 33.55
N ARG A 661 18.84 -2.36 33.65
CA ARG A 661 18.91 -1.57 34.91
C ARG A 661 17.71 -1.82 35.80
N LEU A 662 16.67 -2.50 35.33
CA LEU A 662 15.57 -2.97 36.16
C LEU A 662 16.03 -4.19 37.01
N PRO A 663 15.74 -4.28 38.30
CA PRO A 663 16.07 -5.44 39.10
C PRO A 663 15.41 -6.70 38.54
N ARG A 664 16.14 -7.81 38.56
CA ARG A 664 15.73 -9.13 37.98
C ARG A 664 14.38 -9.67 38.50
N SER A 665 13.88 -9.16 39.62
CA SER A 665 12.58 -9.54 40.16
C SER A 665 11.34 -9.03 39.40
N GLN A 666 11.51 -8.24 38.32
CA GLN A 666 10.41 -7.71 37.48
C GLN A 666 10.37 -8.29 36.06
N ILE A 667 11.22 -9.28 35.73
CA ILE A 667 11.29 -9.87 34.39
C ILE A 667 10.53 -11.22 34.32
N GLU A 668 10.15 -11.80 35.46
CA GLU A 668 9.43 -13.07 35.53
C GLU A 668 8.05 -12.89 36.18
N CYS A 669 7.14 -12.22 35.53
CA CYS A 669 5.70 -12.31 35.78
C CYS A 669 4.91 -12.02 34.50
#